data_f35f16ed89927af8b1b7264c206b4b25
#
_entry.id   f35f16ed89927af8b1b7264c206b4b25
#
_cell.length_a   1.000
_cell.length_b   1.000
_cell.length_c   1.000
_cell.angle_alpha   90.00
_cell.angle_beta   90.00
_cell.angle_gamma   90.00
#
_symmetry.space_group_name_H-M   'P 1'
#
loop_
_entity.id
_entity.type
_entity.pdbx_description
1 polymer ?
#
loop_
_entity_poly.entity_id
_entity_poly.type
_entity_poly.pdbx_seq_one_letter_code
_entity_poly.pdbx_strand_id
1 'polypeptide(L)'
;RSVLGKIDPEEQPARYAAFVARVLEQALKEETDPERRLALCNELLGLVSRDPDRVHLEKYRLIGKKSDLLLEITPPHYGRSGMPRPHTPLAESSLFTGSPQEPQLAHELLEEMRSADQVDILVSFIKWSGLRLLMPAFEDLLERRVPVRLITTSYMGASDARAVEWLAGQANVQVRVSYDTERTRLHAKAYHFRRDSGFSTAYIGSANISHAAITSGLEWNLKVTAQDMAHILEKFSVEFETYWNSREFVPFDPACPELLRRAIARARNKEGSGPAFFFDLRPHPFQERILDALQRERTVHGQWRNLVIAATGTGKTVVAAFDFQRFYEKQGRQARLLFVAHRQEILQQALMTFRTVLRDQNFGALQVGSYQADRLEHLFCSVGMLANRGLWEQVGPGFYDFIVLDEAHHGTANSYRSLFDHFNPQILLGLTATPERMDGDNVAADFGNRFAAEIRLPEALEEKLLCPFHYFGVADPVAIDDDRFWRNGRYDRTALENVYTIDQATALRRVDAIITALHHYEPELSDLKGIGFCVSIKHAHFMADKFSRRGIPSAAFVSDTNSNDCARLLEDLRNGRLTFLFTVDKLSEGIDVPEINIVLFLRPTESLTVFLQQLGRGLRHAPGKDCLTVLDFVGQVHRRYRLDSKFKALLPRHRFAIDREVALDFPHLPAGCSIQLDRQSRQYVLDNIRANLKRLNVQVPDRLQTFTSETGQELTFGNFIRYHEYEPEVLLTRETWTGWKAKIHLEPVPEDPDLARLKRALVRAAFINGPQEAKLLRRAISAAVRGELTEPLALDSASQMLLYYRLWGDRGDRVGIRSFEEALQRLAANPTICADLDEILAWSQDTSTVSGEPLTLPYACPLELHAWYSIREIQAAFGRADLQSTGQTGVGVLHFADWKTYALLVTFQKSEKEFSPSTMYADYPISRELLHWESQANTARHHADGQNLLHHREKGYTVLVFARGQKKRNTVTLPFTCLGPADLVSDESERPIRMVWRLKHPMPVEMFADNRKGG
;
A
#
# COMPACT_ATOMS: atom_id res chain seq x y z
N ARG A 1 3.90 -18.31 36.60
CA ARG A 1 2.71 -18.58 35.76
C ARG A 1 3.19 -18.87 34.36
N SER A 2 2.95 -20.08 33.85
CA SER A 2 3.20 -20.45 32.46
C SER A 2 1.95 -20.13 31.62
N VAL A 3 2.15 -19.58 30.43
CA VAL A 3 1.10 -19.44 29.42
C VAL A 3 1.40 -20.49 28.35
N LEU A 4 0.45 -21.40 28.13
CA LEU A 4 0.55 -22.45 27.13
C LEU A 4 -0.21 -22.04 25.88
N GLY A 5 0.48 -22.06 24.73
CA GLY A 5 -0.11 -21.91 23.41
C GLY A 5 -0.13 -23.25 22.67
N LYS A 6 -1.04 -23.45 21.73
CA LYS A 6 -1.00 -24.57 20.80
C LYS A 6 0.00 -24.29 19.70
N ILE A 7 0.88 -25.26 19.40
CA ILE A 7 1.76 -25.18 18.23
C ILE A 7 0.93 -25.51 17.00
N ASP A 8 1.06 -24.66 15.98
CA ASP A 8 0.43 -24.91 14.68
C ASP A 8 0.96 -26.22 14.09
N PRO A 9 0.10 -27.10 13.55
CA PRO A 9 0.53 -28.34 12.92
C PRO A 9 1.62 -28.17 11.85
N GLU A 10 1.61 -27.04 11.11
CA GLU A 10 2.61 -26.76 10.09
C GLU A 10 3.97 -26.31 10.69
N GLU A 11 3.97 -25.71 11.90
CA GLU A 11 5.19 -25.35 12.63
C GLU A 11 5.78 -26.51 13.46
N GLN A 12 4.96 -27.51 13.80
CA GLN A 12 5.39 -28.63 14.65
C GLN A 12 6.68 -29.29 14.18
N PRO A 13 6.84 -29.62 12.85
CA PRO A 13 8.05 -30.28 12.38
C PRO A 13 9.32 -29.45 12.63
N ALA A 14 9.27 -28.15 12.32
CA ALA A 14 10.42 -27.26 12.48
C ALA A 14 10.75 -27.03 13.96
N ARG A 15 9.74 -26.83 14.82
CA ARG A 15 9.93 -26.64 16.27
C ARG A 15 10.43 -27.90 16.95
N TYR A 16 9.91 -29.06 16.58
CA TYR A 16 10.40 -30.35 17.14
C TYR A 16 11.82 -30.65 16.67
N ALA A 17 12.12 -30.43 15.38
CA ALA A 17 13.47 -30.58 14.85
C ALA A 17 14.48 -29.68 15.58
N ALA A 18 14.15 -28.39 15.77
CA ALA A 18 14.99 -27.44 16.47
C ALA A 18 15.18 -27.80 17.96
N PHE A 19 14.16 -28.37 18.61
CA PHE A 19 14.27 -28.86 19.99
C PHE A 19 15.17 -30.07 20.05
N VAL A 20 14.94 -31.09 19.20
CA VAL A 20 15.74 -32.31 19.14
C VAL A 20 17.19 -32.00 18.81
N ALA A 21 17.45 -31.08 17.87
CA ALA A 21 18.80 -30.65 17.51
C ALA A 21 19.54 -30.05 18.70
N ARG A 22 18.89 -29.20 19.52
CA ARG A 22 19.50 -28.64 20.75
C ARG A 22 19.82 -29.69 21.78
N VAL A 23 18.92 -30.67 21.99
CA VAL A 23 19.17 -31.77 22.94
C VAL A 23 20.30 -32.65 22.44
N LEU A 24 20.33 -32.96 21.14
CA LEU A 24 21.39 -33.71 20.51
C LEU A 24 22.75 -32.99 20.60
N GLU A 25 22.77 -31.68 20.35
CA GLU A 25 23.97 -30.85 20.51
C GLU A 25 24.53 -30.94 21.93
N GLN A 26 23.66 -30.87 22.93
CA GLN A 26 24.09 -31.01 24.33
C GLN A 26 24.66 -32.42 24.60
N ALA A 27 24.00 -33.47 24.15
CA ALA A 27 24.49 -34.85 24.31
C ALA A 27 25.84 -35.06 23.59
N LEU A 28 26.02 -34.48 22.40
CA LEU A 28 27.27 -34.52 21.65
C LEU A 28 28.40 -33.72 22.32
N LYS A 29 28.09 -32.63 23.06
CA LYS A 29 29.07 -31.89 23.87
C LYS A 29 29.52 -32.65 25.09
N GLU A 30 28.63 -33.44 25.71
CA GLU A 30 28.93 -34.28 26.87
C GLU A 30 29.72 -35.55 26.51
N GLU A 31 29.56 -36.06 25.29
CA GLU A 31 30.32 -37.20 24.78
C GLU A 31 31.73 -36.77 24.34
N THR A 32 32.77 -37.34 24.91
CA THR A 32 34.18 -36.95 24.62
C THR A 32 34.79 -37.77 23.47
N ASP A 33 34.25 -38.94 23.20
CA ASP A 33 34.77 -39.83 22.16
C ASP A 33 34.19 -39.48 20.76
N PRO A 34 35.02 -39.07 19.80
CA PRO A 34 34.55 -38.71 18.42
C PRO A 34 33.85 -39.85 17.70
N GLU A 35 34.28 -41.14 17.88
CA GLU A 35 33.64 -42.28 17.26
C GLU A 35 32.24 -42.54 17.81
N ARG A 36 32.06 -42.36 19.12
CA ARG A 36 30.72 -42.43 19.73
C ARG A 36 29.79 -41.29 19.32
N ARG A 37 30.29 -40.09 19.16
CA ARG A 37 29.51 -38.95 18.59
C ARG A 37 28.97 -39.30 17.20
N LEU A 38 29.86 -39.84 16.33
CA LEU A 38 29.49 -40.22 14.97
C LEU A 38 28.48 -41.39 14.98
N ALA A 39 28.69 -42.39 15.85
CA ALA A 39 27.80 -43.53 16.02
C ALA A 39 26.38 -43.06 16.43
N LEU A 40 26.30 -42.18 17.45
CA LEU A 40 25.03 -41.62 17.93
C LEU A 40 24.26 -40.89 16.82
N CYS A 41 24.90 -40.04 16.02
CA CYS A 41 24.29 -39.37 14.88
C CYS A 41 23.77 -40.35 13.84
N ASN A 42 24.57 -41.36 13.51
CA ASN A 42 24.20 -42.39 12.52
C ASN A 42 23.08 -43.32 13.00
N GLU A 43 23.02 -43.60 14.30
CA GLU A 43 21.89 -44.34 14.89
C GLU A 43 20.58 -43.58 14.76
N LEU A 44 20.61 -42.28 15.07
CA LEU A 44 19.43 -41.38 14.89
C LEU A 44 18.98 -41.32 13.41
N LEU A 45 19.91 -41.13 12.48
CA LEU A 45 19.62 -41.16 11.05
C LEU A 45 19.04 -42.51 10.61
N GLY A 46 19.60 -43.61 11.13
CA GLY A 46 19.10 -44.98 10.90
C GLY A 46 17.69 -45.19 11.47
N LEU A 47 17.34 -44.57 12.59
CA LEU A 47 15.96 -44.61 13.13
C LEU A 47 14.97 -43.87 12.22
N VAL A 48 15.36 -42.71 11.73
CA VAL A 48 14.51 -41.91 10.83
C VAL A 48 14.32 -42.59 9.48
N SER A 49 15.35 -43.28 8.97
CA SER A 49 15.33 -43.94 7.66
C SER A 49 14.70 -45.35 7.67
N ARG A 50 14.24 -45.86 8.79
CA ARG A 50 13.57 -47.20 8.88
C ARG A 50 12.23 -47.25 8.18
N ASP A 51 11.58 -46.12 8.01
CA ASP A 51 10.34 -46.01 7.27
C ASP A 51 10.62 -46.17 5.75
N PRO A 52 9.92 -47.07 5.03
CA PRO A 52 10.13 -47.28 3.61
C PRO A 52 10.01 -46.00 2.77
N ASP A 53 9.17 -45.05 3.18
CA ASP A 53 8.98 -43.77 2.48
C ASP A 53 10.14 -42.80 2.73
N ARG A 54 11.03 -43.12 3.67
CA ARG A 54 12.15 -42.25 4.12
C ARG A 54 13.53 -42.85 3.87
N VAL A 55 13.61 -43.98 3.19
CA VAL A 55 14.91 -44.64 2.83
C VAL A 55 15.85 -43.68 2.09
N HIS A 56 15.30 -42.73 1.33
CA HIS A 56 16.08 -41.71 0.64
C HIS A 56 16.92 -40.81 1.60
N LEU A 57 16.62 -40.80 2.91
CA LEU A 57 17.37 -40.02 3.91
C LEU A 57 18.66 -40.76 4.34
N GLU A 58 18.86 -42.05 4.01
CA GLU A 58 20.12 -42.75 4.28
C GLU A 58 21.33 -42.11 3.59
N LYS A 59 21.14 -41.39 2.49
CA LYS A 59 22.20 -40.63 1.84
C LYS A 59 22.86 -39.55 2.71
N TYR A 60 22.20 -39.13 3.80
CA TYR A 60 22.74 -38.17 4.76
C TYR A 60 23.55 -38.81 5.87
N ARG A 61 23.76 -40.14 5.87
CA ARG A 61 24.58 -40.84 6.83
C ARG A 61 25.99 -40.23 6.85
N LEU A 62 26.48 -39.93 8.04
CA LEU A 62 27.80 -39.36 8.22
C LEU A 62 28.85 -40.44 7.93
N ILE A 63 29.82 -40.11 7.08
CA ILE A 63 30.87 -41.03 6.60
C ILE A 63 32.21 -40.53 7.17
N GLY A 64 32.96 -41.39 7.83
CA GLY A 64 34.28 -41.01 8.26
C GLY A 64 34.76 -41.88 9.46
N LYS A 65 36.04 -42.19 9.52
CA LYS A 65 36.67 -42.84 10.66
C LYS A 65 37.30 -41.84 11.63
N LYS A 66 37.43 -40.59 11.21
CA LYS A 66 37.91 -39.45 11.99
C LYS A 66 37.01 -38.29 11.68
N SER A 67 36.84 -37.36 12.55
CA SER A 67 35.99 -36.18 12.42
C SER A 67 36.45 -35.26 11.26
N ASP A 68 36.52 -35.80 10.03
CA ASP A 68 36.94 -35.08 8.83
C ASP A 68 35.74 -34.33 8.24
N LEU A 69 35.92 -33.07 7.94
CA LEU A 69 34.94 -32.22 7.24
C LEU A 69 35.23 -32.24 5.73
N LEU A 70 34.23 -32.56 4.90
CA LEU A 70 34.35 -32.42 3.45
C LEU A 70 34.44 -30.93 3.11
N LEU A 71 35.61 -30.53 2.68
CA LEU A 71 35.88 -29.11 2.43
C LEU A 71 35.70 -28.68 0.96
N GLU A 72 35.87 -29.63 0.01
CA GLU A 72 35.79 -29.33 -1.42
C GLU A 72 35.46 -30.60 -2.23
N ILE A 73 34.66 -30.43 -3.27
CA ILE A 73 34.47 -31.42 -4.34
C ILE A 73 34.81 -30.72 -5.66
N THR A 74 35.90 -31.15 -6.30
CA THR A 74 36.35 -30.58 -7.55
C THR A 74 36.02 -31.51 -8.72
N PRO A 75 35.36 -31.03 -9.80
CA PRO A 75 35.13 -31.86 -10.99
C PRO A 75 36.46 -32.33 -11.62
N PRO A 76 36.51 -33.56 -12.23
CA PRO A 76 37.76 -34.15 -12.74
C PRO A 76 38.50 -33.31 -13.80
N HIS A 77 37.83 -32.35 -14.42
CA HIS A 77 38.39 -31.49 -15.50
C HIS A 77 38.87 -30.13 -15.03
N TYR A 78 38.66 -29.79 -13.77
CA TYR A 78 39.18 -28.54 -13.19
C TYR A 78 40.57 -28.80 -12.60
N GLY A 79 41.59 -28.35 -13.30
CA GLY A 79 42.99 -28.57 -12.90
C GLY A 79 43.50 -27.70 -11.73
N ARG A 80 42.62 -27.16 -10.89
CA ARG A 80 42.95 -26.39 -9.67
C ARG A 80 42.46 -27.17 -8.44
N SER A 81 43.37 -27.80 -7.73
CA SER A 81 43.19 -28.26 -6.37
C SER A 81 43.44 -27.07 -5.42
N GLY A 82 42.58 -26.84 -4.47
CA GLY A 82 42.68 -25.80 -3.46
C GLY A 82 42.04 -24.47 -3.86
N MET A 83 40.73 -24.43 -4.07
CA MET A 83 40.03 -23.14 -4.19
C MET A 83 40.20 -22.34 -2.89
N PRO A 84 40.50 -21.04 -3.00
CA PRO A 84 40.49 -20.13 -1.85
C PRO A 84 39.09 -20.14 -1.19
N ARG A 85 39.06 -20.10 0.13
CA ARG A 85 37.80 -20.14 0.88
C ARG A 85 37.74 -18.98 1.86
N PRO A 86 36.53 -18.49 2.19
CA PRO A 86 36.35 -17.58 3.30
C PRO A 86 37.01 -18.13 4.56
N HIS A 87 37.56 -17.26 5.38
CA HIS A 87 38.14 -17.65 6.66
C HIS A 87 37.07 -18.24 7.59
N THR A 88 35.83 -17.72 7.49
CA THR A 88 34.65 -18.25 8.19
C THR A 88 34.01 -19.38 7.38
N PRO A 89 33.63 -20.51 8.04
CA PRO A 89 33.02 -21.63 7.34
C PRO A 89 31.76 -21.26 6.56
N LEU A 90 31.52 -21.94 5.43
CA LEU A 90 30.32 -21.71 4.60
C LEU A 90 29.03 -22.28 5.25
N ALA A 91 29.17 -23.07 6.30
CA ALA A 91 28.04 -23.66 7.01
C ALA A 91 27.68 -22.91 8.31
N GLU A 92 28.47 -21.92 8.74
CA GLU A 92 28.29 -21.25 10.02
C GLU A 92 28.02 -19.75 9.82
N SER A 93 26.96 -19.26 10.44
CA SER A 93 26.66 -17.83 10.52
C SER A 93 27.58 -17.14 11.51
N SER A 94 28.03 -15.92 11.19
CA SER A 94 29.02 -15.18 11.99
C SER A 94 28.72 -13.68 11.97
N LEU A 95 29.03 -12.99 13.06
CA LEU A 95 28.95 -11.53 13.12
C LEU A 95 30.35 -10.92 12.94
N PHE A 96 30.51 -10.02 12.01
CA PHE A 96 31.68 -9.20 11.82
C PHE A 96 31.44 -7.81 12.40
N THR A 97 32.34 -7.36 13.26
CA THR A 97 32.25 -6.08 13.97
C THR A 97 33.29 -5.07 13.54
N GLY A 98 34.17 -5.48 12.62
CA GLY A 98 35.35 -4.68 12.21
C GLY A 98 36.45 -4.67 13.27
N SER A 99 36.45 -5.64 14.20
CA SER A 99 37.49 -5.81 15.20
C SER A 99 38.81 -6.21 14.55
N PRO A 100 39.96 -5.71 15.04
CA PRO A 100 41.28 -6.10 14.53
C PRO A 100 41.61 -7.61 14.65
N GLN A 101 40.85 -8.34 15.46
CA GLN A 101 41.01 -9.80 15.66
C GLN A 101 40.17 -10.63 14.67
N GLU A 102 39.29 -9.97 13.90
CA GLU A 102 38.47 -10.58 12.88
C GLU A 102 39.10 -10.41 11.49
N PRO A 103 38.84 -11.33 10.52
CA PRO A 103 39.25 -11.10 9.14
C PRO A 103 38.59 -9.86 8.59
N GLN A 104 39.30 -9.12 7.74
CA GLN A 104 38.75 -7.97 7.06
C GLN A 104 37.60 -8.40 6.15
N LEU A 105 36.49 -7.66 6.15
CA LEU A 105 35.33 -7.96 5.30
C LEU A 105 35.72 -8.03 3.80
N ALA A 106 36.65 -7.19 3.34
CA ALA A 106 37.14 -7.25 1.97
C ALA A 106 37.70 -8.62 1.60
N HIS A 107 38.49 -9.25 2.52
CA HIS A 107 39.05 -10.58 2.31
C HIS A 107 37.95 -11.65 2.23
N GLU A 108 36.98 -11.61 3.16
CA GLU A 108 35.85 -12.55 3.15
C GLU A 108 35.05 -12.43 1.86
N LEU A 109 34.70 -11.19 1.43
CA LEU A 109 33.97 -10.96 0.20
C LEU A 109 34.73 -11.48 -1.05
N LEU A 110 36.05 -11.28 -1.11
CA LEU A 110 36.89 -11.81 -2.17
C LEU A 110 36.78 -13.33 -2.28
N GLU A 111 36.91 -14.02 -1.15
CA GLU A 111 36.89 -15.49 -1.11
C GLU A 111 35.49 -16.06 -1.37
N GLU A 112 34.45 -15.36 -0.91
CA GLU A 112 33.05 -15.72 -1.22
C GLU A 112 32.76 -15.60 -2.74
N MET A 113 33.21 -14.51 -3.38
CA MET A 113 33.05 -14.30 -4.84
C MET A 113 33.73 -15.40 -5.65
N ARG A 114 34.93 -15.84 -5.24
CA ARG A 114 35.72 -16.86 -5.93
C ARG A 114 35.05 -18.24 -5.99
N SER A 115 34.15 -18.55 -5.06
CA SER A 115 33.45 -19.83 -4.99
C SER A 115 31.94 -19.74 -5.31
N ALA A 116 31.43 -18.56 -5.64
CA ALA A 116 30.04 -18.36 -5.97
C ALA A 116 29.70 -18.76 -7.43
N ASP A 117 28.47 -19.25 -7.64
CA ASP A 117 27.89 -19.53 -8.97
C ASP A 117 27.02 -18.36 -9.46
N GLN A 118 26.56 -17.49 -8.55
CA GLN A 118 25.90 -16.21 -8.82
C GLN A 118 26.15 -15.26 -7.67
N VAL A 119 26.27 -13.96 -7.99
CA VAL A 119 26.47 -12.91 -6.98
C VAL A 119 25.40 -11.83 -7.13
N ASP A 120 24.68 -11.55 -6.04
CA ASP A 120 23.70 -10.48 -5.96
C ASP A 120 24.15 -9.44 -4.92
N ILE A 121 24.28 -8.17 -5.34
CA ILE A 121 24.80 -7.08 -4.49
C ILE A 121 23.76 -5.97 -4.40
N LEU A 122 23.46 -5.55 -3.19
CA LEU A 122 22.59 -4.43 -2.87
C LEU A 122 23.34 -3.45 -1.98
N VAL A 123 23.71 -2.27 -2.50
CA VAL A 123 24.47 -1.27 -1.75
C VAL A 123 23.99 0.14 -2.05
N SER A 124 24.03 1.01 -1.03
CA SER A 124 23.60 2.40 -1.20
C SER A 124 24.53 3.17 -2.12
N PHE A 125 25.84 2.96 -2.02
CA PHE A 125 26.83 3.63 -2.87
C PHE A 125 28.07 2.77 -3.09
N ILE A 126 28.81 3.11 -4.15
CA ILE A 126 30.04 2.44 -4.55
C ILE A 126 31.13 3.49 -4.73
N LYS A 127 32.24 3.32 -4.00
CA LYS A 127 33.45 4.12 -4.16
C LYS A 127 34.48 3.36 -4.97
N TRP A 128 35.21 4.08 -5.83
CA TRP A 128 36.30 3.50 -6.59
C TRP A 128 37.37 2.86 -5.71
N SER A 129 37.67 3.48 -4.57
CA SER A 129 38.63 2.97 -3.59
C SER A 129 38.26 1.62 -2.98
N GLY A 130 36.91 1.35 -2.78
CA GLY A 130 36.44 0.06 -2.31
C GLY A 130 36.37 -0.97 -3.44
N LEU A 131 35.81 -0.58 -4.59
CA LEU A 131 35.71 -1.47 -5.75
C LEU A 131 37.09 -2.00 -6.19
N ARG A 132 38.09 -1.16 -6.20
CA ARG A 132 39.47 -1.55 -6.57
C ARG A 132 40.01 -2.74 -5.76
N LEU A 133 39.60 -2.89 -4.51
CA LEU A 133 39.99 -4.03 -3.68
C LEU A 133 39.32 -5.33 -4.12
N LEU A 134 38.11 -5.25 -4.68
CA LEU A 134 37.33 -6.39 -5.14
C LEU A 134 37.56 -6.74 -6.63
N MET A 135 38.24 -5.90 -7.39
CA MET A 135 38.48 -6.10 -8.83
C MET A 135 39.03 -7.49 -9.17
N PRO A 136 40.02 -8.06 -8.45
CA PRO A 136 40.51 -9.39 -8.78
C PRO A 136 39.44 -10.49 -8.71
N ALA A 137 38.47 -10.35 -7.80
CA ALA A 137 37.37 -11.30 -7.74
C ALA A 137 36.35 -11.08 -8.87
N PHE A 138 36.07 -9.85 -9.26
CA PHE A 138 35.24 -9.56 -10.43
C PHE A 138 35.85 -10.09 -11.73
N GLU A 139 37.17 -10.02 -11.88
CA GLU A 139 37.91 -10.58 -13.02
C GLU A 139 37.78 -12.12 -13.04
N ASP A 140 37.95 -12.79 -11.89
CA ASP A 140 37.74 -14.23 -11.75
C ASP A 140 36.30 -14.64 -12.07
N LEU A 141 35.31 -13.89 -11.59
CA LEU A 141 33.90 -14.12 -11.93
C LEU A 141 33.63 -13.95 -13.44
N LEU A 142 34.30 -13.01 -14.11
CA LEU A 142 34.21 -12.82 -15.55
C LEU A 142 34.81 -14.00 -16.32
N GLU A 143 36.01 -14.47 -15.94
CA GLU A 143 36.63 -15.64 -16.54
C GLU A 143 35.76 -16.88 -16.42
N ARG A 144 35.12 -17.09 -15.25
CA ARG A 144 34.19 -18.20 -14.99
C ARG A 144 32.81 -17.97 -15.57
N ARG A 145 32.48 -16.79 -16.11
CA ARG A 145 31.16 -16.38 -16.62
C ARG A 145 30.06 -16.43 -15.56
N VAL A 146 30.40 -16.17 -14.31
CA VAL A 146 29.46 -16.14 -13.22
C VAL A 146 28.62 -14.86 -13.30
N PRO A 147 27.29 -14.93 -13.30
CA PRO A 147 26.43 -13.76 -13.38
C PRO A 147 26.52 -12.94 -12.09
N VAL A 148 26.62 -11.63 -12.24
CA VAL A 148 26.62 -10.67 -11.14
C VAL A 148 25.52 -9.65 -11.37
N ARG A 149 24.68 -9.44 -10.38
CA ARG A 149 23.63 -8.42 -10.39
C ARG A 149 23.86 -7.44 -9.25
N LEU A 150 23.81 -6.15 -9.56
CA LEU A 150 24.11 -5.11 -8.61
C LEU A 150 23.04 -4.01 -8.65
N ILE A 151 22.53 -3.65 -7.48
CA ILE A 151 21.61 -2.52 -7.28
C ILE A 151 22.31 -1.46 -6.44
N THR A 152 22.27 -0.21 -6.92
CA THR A 152 22.82 0.94 -6.21
C THR A 152 21.99 2.20 -6.47
N THR A 153 22.41 3.35 -5.90
CA THR A 153 21.69 4.61 -6.04
C THR A 153 22.64 5.79 -6.26
N SER A 154 22.10 6.83 -6.88
CA SER A 154 22.76 8.15 -6.97
C SER A 154 22.53 9.03 -5.72
N TYR A 155 21.81 8.53 -4.71
CA TYR A 155 21.44 9.26 -3.50
C TYR A 155 22.69 9.82 -2.76
N MET A 156 22.58 11.03 -2.23
CA MET A 156 23.66 11.80 -1.59
C MET A 156 24.88 12.10 -2.48
N GLY A 157 24.88 11.73 -3.76
CA GLY A 157 26.05 11.86 -4.62
C GLY A 157 27.27 11.08 -4.13
N ALA A 158 27.05 10.06 -3.28
CA ALA A 158 28.11 9.31 -2.63
C ALA A 158 28.76 8.27 -3.54
N SER A 159 28.06 7.77 -4.56
CA SER A 159 28.64 6.85 -5.56
C SER A 159 29.66 7.56 -6.45
N ASP A 160 30.71 6.83 -6.86
CA ASP A 160 31.63 7.27 -7.90
C ASP A 160 31.14 6.73 -9.25
N ALA A 161 30.82 7.62 -10.20
CA ALA A 161 30.34 7.24 -11.52
C ALA A 161 31.30 6.25 -12.22
N ARG A 162 32.60 6.48 -12.14
CA ARG A 162 33.65 5.60 -12.70
C ARG A 162 33.57 4.17 -12.18
N ALA A 163 33.15 3.96 -10.89
CA ALA A 163 33.04 2.63 -10.32
C ALA A 163 31.85 1.87 -10.93
N VAL A 164 30.71 2.56 -11.08
CA VAL A 164 29.51 1.98 -11.71
C VAL A 164 29.75 1.70 -13.19
N GLU A 165 30.41 2.62 -13.90
CA GLU A 165 30.77 2.48 -15.32
C GLU A 165 31.69 1.26 -15.55
N TRP A 166 32.69 1.08 -14.68
CA TRP A 166 33.61 -0.07 -14.77
C TRP A 166 32.89 -1.37 -14.57
N LEU A 167 32.01 -1.47 -13.55
CA LEU A 167 31.20 -2.66 -13.28
C LEU A 167 30.27 -2.99 -14.46
N ALA A 168 29.56 -2.01 -14.96
CA ALA A 168 28.63 -2.21 -16.07
C ALA A 168 29.34 -2.51 -17.40
N GLY A 169 30.64 -2.21 -17.51
CA GLY A 169 31.50 -2.59 -18.64
C GLY A 169 31.88 -4.07 -18.66
N GLN A 170 31.67 -4.83 -17.56
CA GLN A 170 31.96 -6.26 -17.50
C GLN A 170 30.79 -7.06 -18.10
N ALA A 171 31.09 -8.01 -19.00
CA ALA A 171 30.08 -8.72 -19.78
C ALA A 171 29.11 -9.59 -18.92
N ASN A 172 29.53 -10.01 -17.74
CA ASN A 172 28.78 -10.82 -16.79
C ASN A 172 28.11 -10.00 -15.67
N VAL A 173 28.23 -8.67 -15.67
CA VAL A 173 27.73 -7.79 -14.61
C VAL A 173 26.57 -6.96 -15.14
N GLN A 174 25.46 -7.01 -14.44
CA GLN A 174 24.30 -6.15 -14.69
C GLN A 174 24.14 -5.17 -13.52
N VAL A 175 24.07 -3.89 -13.83
CA VAL A 175 23.91 -2.84 -12.82
C VAL A 175 22.56 -2.16 -13.00
N ARG A 176 21.84 -1.98 -11.90
CA ARG A 176 20.64 -1.15 -11.83
C ARG A 176 20.85 -0.01 -10.86
N VAL A 177 20.35 1.17 -11.22
CA VAL A 177 20.55 2.40 -10.46
C VAL A 177 19.21 3.07 -10.16
N SER A 178 18.99 3.46 -8.91
CA SER A 178 17.95 4.44 -8.59
C SER A 178 18.49 5.84 -8.74
N TYR A 179 17.84 6.64 -9.57
CA TYR A 179 18.15 8.06 -9.79
C TYR A 179 17.31 8.99 -8.91
N ASP A 180 16.42 8.43 -8.10
CA ASP A 180 15.62 9.21 -7.16
C ASP A 180 16.47 9.59 -5.94
N THR A 181 16.78 10.88 -5.82
CA THR A 181 17.59 11.42 -4.73
C THR A 181 16.76 11.94 -3.56
N GLU A 182 15.43 11.98 -3.69
CA GLU A 182 14.56 12.64 -2.72
C GLU A 182 13.64 11.68 -1.95
N ARG A 183 13.15 10.62 -2.60
CA ARG A 183 12.07 9.77 -2.08
C ARG A 183 12.55 8.42 -1.58
N THR A 184 13.36 7.73 -2.38
CA THR A 184 13.81 6.39 -2.03
C THR A 184 15.24 6.43 -1.53
N ARG A 185 15.38 6.27 -0.23
CA ARG A 185 16.68 6.17 0.43
C ARG A 185 17.03 4.69 0.53
N LEU A 186 17.51 4.09 -0.56
CA LEU A 186 18.10 2.76 -0.45
C LEU A 186 19.30 2.85 0.49
N HIS A 187 19.14 2.37 1.71
CA HIS A 187 20.21 2.34 2.71
C HIS A 187 20.59 0.90 3.10
N ALA A 188 20.04 -0.08 2.42
CA ALA A 188 20.40 -1.48 2.59
C ALA A 188 21.80 -1.75 2.03
N LYS A 189 22.57 -2.61 2.69
CA LYS A 189 23.84 -3.13 2.25
C LYS A 189 23.83 -4.63 2.48
N ALA A 190 23.88 -5.35 1.39
CA ALA A 190 23.85 -6.81 1.47
C ALA A 190 24.52 -7.42 0.24
N TYR A 191 25.17 -8.54 0.46
CA TYR A 191 25.90 -9.31 -0.55
C TYR A 191 25.43 -10.75 -0.46
N HIS A 192 24.98 -11.33 -1.54
CA HIS A 192 24.49 -12.71 -1.57
C HIS A 192 25.29 -13.52 -2.59
N PHE A 193 25.88 -14.60 -2.11
CA PHE A 193 26.71 -15.52 -2.87
C PHE A 193 25.95 -16.85 -2.99
N ARG A 194 25.38 -17.06 -4.15
CA ARG A 194 24.63 -18.29 -4.44
C ARG A 194 25.55 -19.39 -4.89
N ARG A 195 25.31 -20.61 -4.44
CA ARG A 195 26.04 -21.83 -4.80
C ARG A 195 25.08 -22.97 -5.06
N ASP A 196 25.26 -23.63 -6.20
CA ASP A 196 24.47 -24.80 -6.58
C ASP A 196 24.71 -25.98 -5.62
N SER A 197 25.82 -25.97 -4.91
CA SER A 197 26.13 -26.93 -3.85
C SER A 197 25.21 -26.83 -2.62
N GLY A 198 24.35 -25.80 -2.51
CA GLY A 198 23.52 -25.53 -1.35
C GLY A 198 24.20 -24.79 -0.20
N PHE A 199 25.50 -24.42 -0.33
CA PHE A 199 26.26 -23.66 0.64
C PHE A 199 26.24 -22.14 0.36
N SER A 200 25.09 -21.62 -0.02
CA SER A 200 24.90 -20.20 -0.26
C SER A 200 25.04 -19.39 1.03
N THR A 201 25.58 -18.17 0.90
CA THR A 201 25.85 -17.27 2.02
C THR A 201 25.41 -15.85 1.68
N ALA A 202 24.99 -15.08 2.69
CA ALA A 202 24.75 -13.64 2.53
C ALA A 202 25.39 -12.83 3.66
N TYR A 203 25.85 -11.64 3.34
CA TYR A 203 26.32 -10.65 4.32
C TYR A 203 25.32 -9.51 4.35
N ILE A 204 24.77 -9.21 5.51
CA ILE A 204 23.74 -8.18 5.70
C ILE A 204 24.24 -7.24 6.81
N GLY A 205 24.37 -5.94 6.49
CA GLY A 205 24.86 -5.03 7.52
C GLY A 205 24.97 -3.58 7.08
N SER A 206 25.98 -2.90 7.57
CA SER A 206 26.19 -1.47 7.33
C SER A 206 27.21 -1.16 6.22
N ALA A 207 28.00 -2.14 5.74
CA ALA A 207 29.12 -1.93 4.84
C ALA A 207 28.72 -1.69 3.37
N ASN A 208 28.97 -0.50 2.85
CA ASN A 208 28.97 -0.20 1.41
C ASN A 208 30.29 -0.61 0.74
N ILE A 209 30.35 -0.62 -0.60
CA ILE A 209 31.62 -0.80 -1.32
C ILE A 209 32.45 0.48 -1.24
N SER A 210 33.11 0.69 -0.11
CA SER A 210 34.08 1.76 0.11
C SER A 210 35.28 1.22 0.87
N HIS A 211 36.45 1.82 0.68
CA HIS A 211 37.69 1.35 1.33
C HIS A 211 37.52 1.25 2.84
N ALA A 212 37.02 2.31 3.48
CA ALA A 212 36.86 2.33 4.93
C ALA A 212 35.88 1.25 5.41
N ALA A 213 34.72 1.09 4.74
CA ALA A 213 33.69 0.17 5.18
C ALA A 213 34.09 -1.31 5.08
N ILE A 214 34.88 -1.69 4.05
CA ILE A 214 35.23 -3.11 3.85
C ILE A 214 36.60 -3.49 4.44
N THR A 215 37.40 -2.51 4.94
CA THR A 215 38.75 -2.77 5.50
C THR A 215 38.86 -2.42 6.97
N SER A 216 38.67 -1.15 7.35
CA SER A 216 39.04 -0.62 8.66
C SER A 216 37.89 0.06 9.42
N GLY A 217 36.74 0.18 8.82
CA GLY A 217 35.56 0.78 9.45
C GLY A 217 34.95 -0.12 10.52
N LEU A 218 34.40 0.48 11.59
CA LEU A 218 33.61 -0.26 12.59
C LEU A 218 32.20 -0.55 12.00
N GLU A 219 32.15 -1.46 11.04
CA GLU A 219 30.95 -1.86 10.33
C GLU A 219 30.47 -3.22 10.86
N TRP A 220 29.19 -3.28 11.17
CA TRP A 220 28.58 -4.52 11.64
C TRP A 220 27.92 -5.24 10.47
N ASN A 221 28.39 -6.46 10.19
CA ASN A 221 27.87 -7.30 9.14
C ASN A 221 27.59 -8.70 9.64
N LEU A 222 26.39 -9.17 9.47
CA LEU A 222 25.99 -10.54 9.80
C LEU A 222 26.17 -11.42 8.56
N LYS A 223 27.04 -12.41 8.64
CA LYS A 223 27.09 -13.51 7.68
C LYS A 223 25.99 -14.51 8.03
N VAL A 224 25.15 -14.82 7.08
CA VAL A 224 24.07 -15.80 7.17
C VAL A 224 24.34 -16.91 6.17
N THR A 225 24.15 -18.16 6.56
CA THR A 225 24.40 -19.31 5.70
C THR A 225 23.13 -20.12 5.46
N ALA A 226 23.04 -20.75 4.28
CA ALA A 226 21.90 -21.61 3.94
C ALA A 226 21.77 -22.83 4.87
N GLN A 227 22.88 -23.30 5.42
CA GLN A 227 22.90 -24.48 6.30
C GLN A 227 22.34 -24.14 7.69
N ASP A 228 22.49 -22.89 8.13
CA ASP A 228 22.12 -22.45 9.48
C ASP A 228 20.78 -21.69 9.48
N MET A 229 20.59 -20.76 8.51
CA MET A 229 19.43 -19.88 8.45
C MET A 229 18.86 -19.75 7.03
N ALA A 230 18.49 -20.86 6.39
CA ALA A 230 18.00 -20.91 5.01
C ALA A 230 16.86 -19.91 4.74
N HIS A 231 15.93 -19.75 5.67
CA HIS A 231 14.79 -18.86 5.56
C HIS A 231 15.17 -17.38 5.40
N ILE A 232 16.33 -16.94 5.94
CA ILE A 232 16.80 -15.57 5.77
C ILE A 232 17.34 -15.37 4.36
N LEU A 233 18.06 -16.35 3.80
CA LEU A 233 18.55 -16.29 2.42
C LEU A 233 17.40 -16.34 1.41
N GLU A 234 16.38 -17.14 1.69
CA GLU A 234 15.16 -17.17 0.86
C GLU A 234 14.47 -15.79 0.87
N LYS A 235 14.31 -15.19 2.05
CA LYS A 235 13.76 -13.84 2.18
C LYS A 235 14.61 -12.82 1.42
N PHE A 236 15.93 -12.87 1.57
CA PHE A 236 16.85 -12.01 0.83
C PHE A 236 16.63 -12.13 -0.69
N SER A 237 16.57 -13.37 -1.19
CA SER A 237 16.39 -13.63 -2.61
C SER A 237 15.08 -13.03 -3.13
N VAL A 238 14.00 -13.19 -2.37
CA VAL A 238 12.69 -12.62 -2.70
C VAL A 238 12.73 -11.10 -2.77
N GLU A 239 13.31 -10.46 -1.75
CA GLU A 239 13.40 -9.00 -1.70
C GLU A 239 14.31 -8.47 -2.82
N PHE A 240 15.44 -9.13 -3.07
CA PHE A 240 16.32 -8.75 -4.15
C PHE A 240 15.65 -8.84 -5.51
N GLU A 241 14.87 -9.91 -5.78
CA GLU A 241 14.09 -10.05 -7.01
C GLU A 241 13.02 -8.95 -7.12
N THR A 242 12.39 -8.58 -6.01
CA THR A 242 11.41 -7.50 -5.97
C THR A 242 12.06 -6.17 -6.37
N TYR A 243 13.21 -5.83 -5.78
CA TYR A 243 13.96 -4.62 -6.16
C TYR A 243 14.50 -4.71 -7.59
N TRP A 244 15.03 -5.85 -7.97
CA TRP A 244 15.56 -6.06 -9.31
C TRP A 244 14.50 -5.84 -10.40
N ASN A 245 13.29 -6.24 -10.18
CA ASN A 245 12.19 -6.06 -11.13
C ASN A 245 11.38 -4.76 -10.90
N SER A 246 11.73 -3.97 -9.89
CA SER A 246 11.09 -2.68 -9.64
C SER A 246 11.47 -1.67 -10.73
N ARG A 247 10.48 -0.87 -11.14
CA ARG A 247 10.68 0.22 -12.10
C ARG A 247 11.56 1.36 -11.57
N GLU A 248 11.77 1.40 -10.27
CA GLU A 248 12.61 2.38 -9.59
C GLU A 248 14.09 2.19 -9.92
N PHE A 249 14.53 0.92 -10.02
CA PHE A 249 15.91 0.59 -10.33
C PHE A 249 16.09 0.35 -11.82
N VAL A 250 16.52 1.38 -12.51
CA VAL A 250 16.67 1.38 -13.98
C VAL A 250 17.97 0.69 -14.35
N PRO A 251 18.00 -0.19 -15.38
CA PRO A 251 19.25 -0.71 -15.91
C PRO A 251 20.19 0.43 -16.29
N PHE A 252 21.43 0.36 -15.83
CA PHE A 252 22.46 1.32 -16.24
C PHE A 252 22.86 1.04 -17.68
N ASP A 253 22.80 2.06 -18.52
CA ASP A 253 23.23 2.00 -19.91
C ASP A 253 24.69 2.52 -20.05
N PRO A 254 25.67 1.64 -20.33
CA PRO A 254 27.07 2.07 -20.53
C PRO A 254 27.23 3.05 -21.71
N ALA A 255 26.30 3.07 -22.67
CA ALA A 255 26.33 4.02 -23.79
C ALA A 255 25.92 5.44 -23.38
N CYS A 256 25.23 5.60 -22.24
CA CYS A 256 24.77 6.87 -21.71
C CYS A 256 25.26 7.16 -20.28
N PRO A 257 26.57 7.18 -20.00
CA PRO A 257 27.11 7.36 -18.64
C PRO A 257 26.84 8.73 -18.05
N GLU A 258 26.58 9.72 -18.91
CA GLU A 258 26.33 11.10 -18.52
C GLU A 258 25.08 11.25 -17.62
N LEU A 259 24.09 10.37 -17.76
CA LEU A 259 22.90 10.37 -16.90
C LEU A 259 23.29 10.19 -15.43
N LEU A 260 24.10 9.18 -15.14
CA LEU A 260 24.59 8.89 -13.79
C LEU A 260 25.50 10.01 -13.26
N ARG A 261 26.46 10.47 -14.07
CA ARG A 261 27.39 11.54 -13.68
C ARG A 261 26.63 12.81 -13.26
N ARG A 262 25.61 13.17 -14.01
CA ARG A 262 24.76 14.34 -13.73
C ARG A 262 23.89 14.13 -12.50
N ALA A 263 23.29 12.95 -12.33
CA ALA A 263 22.52 12.65 -11.13
C ALA A 263 23.37 12.75 -9.86
N ILE A 264 24.60 12.22 -9.89
CA ILE A 264 25.57 12.32 -8.81
C ILE A 264 25.98 13.78 -8.57
N ALA A 265 26.29 14.55 -9.63
CA ALA A 265 26.68 15.96 -9.53
C ALA A 265 25.54 16.80 -8.94
N ARG A 266 24.29 16.53 -9.35
CA ARG A 266 23.10 17.20 -8.83
C ARG A 266 22.86 16.88 -7.35
N ALA A 267 23.06 15.64 -6.95
CA ALA A 267 22.92 15.23 -5.55
C ALA A 267 24.01 15.85 -4.66
N ARG A 268 25.21 16.13 -5.22
CA ARG A 268 26.30 16.84 -4.52
C ARG A 268 26.07 18.35 -4.43
N ASN A 269 25.47 18.96 -5.47
CA ASN A 269 25.23 20.40 -5.54
C ASN A 269 23.75 20.68 -5.30
N LYS A 270 23.36 20.88 -4.05
CA LYS A 270 21.98 21.27 -3.68
C LYS A 270 21.61 22.73 -4.06
N GLU A 271 22.51 23.48 -4.69
CA GLU A 271 22.28 24.86 -5.14
C GLU A 271 22.56 24.97 -6.65
N GLY A 272 21.50 25.23 -7.42
CA GLY A 272 21.65 25.65 -8.81
C GLY A 272 20.59 25.09 -9.77
N SER A 273 19.72 25.97 -10.22
CA SER A 273 18.85 25.78 -11.36
C SER A 273 19.67 25.48 -12.63
N GLY A 274 19.78 24.22 -12.98
CA GLY A 274 20.33 23.77 -14.26
C GLY A 274 19.23 23.33 -15.21
N PRO A 275 19.49 23.24 -16.54
CA PRO A 275 18.51 22.93 -17.55
C PRO A 275 17.86 21.57 -17.32
N ALA A 276 16.54 21.51 -17.52
CA ALA A 276 15.71 20.33 -17.35
C ALA A 276 16.19 19.18 -18.25
N PHE A 277 16.51 18.05 -17.64
CA PHE A 277 16.81 16.81 -18.34
C PHE A 277 15.55 15.96 -18.48
N PHE A 278 15.40 15.31 -19.63
CA PHE A 278 14.42 14.28 -19.84
C PHE A 278 14.83 13.04 -19.08
N PHE A 279 14.29 12.89 -17.87
CA PHE A 279 14.17 11.58 -17.27
C PHE A 279 13.00 10.87 -17.96
N ASP A 280 13.08 9.56 -18.09
CA ASP A 280 11.93 8.72 -18.41
C ASP A 280 10.98 8.80 -17.22
N LEU A 281 10.22 9.91 -17.16
CA LEU A 281 9.26 10.13 -16.08
C LEU A 281 8.19 9.06 -16.21
N ARG A 282 8.08 8.20 -15.21
CA ARG A 282 7.02 7.17 -15.14
C ARG A 282 6.11 7.48 -13.98
N PRO A 283 4.82 7.18 -14.10
CA PRO A 283 3.92 7.39 -12.99
C PRO A 283 4.32 6.49 -11.83
N HIS A 284 4.33 7.02 -10.62
CA HIS A 284 4.48 6.23 -9.41
C HIS A 284 3.27 5.29 -9.22
N PRO A 285 3.38 4.20 -8.45
CA PRO A 285 2.28 3.26 -8.23
C PRO A 285 0.96 3.93 -7.80
N PHE A 286 1.02 4.94 -6.93
CA PHE A 286 -0.16 5.69 -6.52
C PHE A 286 -0.74 6.55 -7.66
N GLN A 287 0.11 7.11 -8.53
CA GLN A 287 -0.34 7.86 -9.70
C GLN A 287 -0.99 6.94 -10.74
N GLU A 288 -0.45 5.72 -10.91
CA GLU A 288 -1.08 4.69 -11.74
C GLU A 288 -2.49 4.34 -11.22
N ARG A 289 -2.67 4.20 -9.89
CA ARG A 289 -4.00 4.00 -9.28
C ARG A 289 -4.98 5.12 -9.64
N ILE A 290 -4.53 6.38 -9.58
CA ILE A 290 -5.37 7.53 -9.96
C ILE A 290 -5.72 7.46 -11.44
N LEU A 291 -4.74 7.18 -12.30
CA LEU A 291 -4.96 7.08 -13.74
C LEU A 291 -5.92 5.95 -14.11
N ASP A 292 -5.82 4.80 -13.43
CA ASP A 292 -6.72 3.67 -13.60
C ASP A 292 -8.14 4.02 -13.09
N ALA A 293 -8.24 4.77 -11.99
CA ALA A 293 -9.51 5.27 -11.47
C ALA A 293 -10.18 6.26 -12.43
N LEU A 294 -9.42 7.20 -13.02
CA LEU A 294 -9.91 8.13 -14.03
C LEU A 294 -10.43 7.42 -15.28
N GLN A 295 -9.68 6.43 -15.76
CA GLN A 295 -10.11 5.64 -16.90
C GLN A 295 -11.40 4.88 -16.59
N ARG A 296 -11.53 4.30 -15.40
CA ARG A 296 -12.74 3.61 -14.95
C ARG A 296 -13.94 4.53 -14.87
N GLU A 297 -13.82 5.73 -14.28
CA GLU A 297 -14.92 6.70 -14.22
C GLU A 297 -15.49 6.99 -15.61
N ARG A 298 -14.63 7.07 -16.61
CA ARG A 298 -15.02 7.34 -18.01
C ARG A 298 -15.61 6.12 -18.71
N THR A 299 -15.00 4.94 -18.55
CA THR A 299 -15.38 3.75 -19.33
C THR A 299 -16.53 2.95 -18.69
N VAL A 300 -16.59 2.89 -17.37
CA VAL A 300 -17.60 2.12 -16.63
C VAL A 300 -18.79 3.00 -16.22
N HIS A 301 -18.52 4.19 -15.68
CA HIS A 301 -19.55 5.09 -15.16
C HIS A 301 -20.01 6.15 -16.18
N GLY A 302 -19.35 6.28 -17.34
CA GLY A 302 -19.66 7.27 -18.35
C GLY A 302 -19.44 8.71 -17.90
N GLN A 303 -18.63 8.91 -16.83
CA GLN A 303 -18.37 10.21 -16.23
C GLN A 303 -17.09 10.80 -16.83
N TRP A 304 -17.24 11.84 -17.61
CA TRP A 304 -16.15 12.52 -18.31
C TRP A 304 -15.69 13.81 -17.61
N ARG A 305 -16.39 14.21 -16.54
CA ARG A 305 -15.99 15.26 -15.61
C ARG A 305 -15.47 14.60 -14.35
N ASN A 306 -14.18 14.68 -14.13
CA ASN A 306 -13.49 13.95 -13.08
C ASN A 306 -12.81 14.88 -12.08
N LEU A 307 -12.97 14.64 -10.79
CA LEU A 307 -12.29 15.38 -9.72
C LEU A 307 -11.32 14.45 -8.98
N VAL A 308 -10.04 14.87 -8.88
CA VAL A 308 -9.00 14.19 -8.13
C VAL A 308 -8.63 15.01 -6.90
N ILE A 309 -8.73 14.39 -5.73
CA ILE A 309 -8.33 14.98 -4.46
C ILE A 309 -6.98 14.42 -4.06
N ALA A 310 -5.97 15.28 -3.94
CA ALA A 310 -4.65 14.88 -3.48
C ALA A 310 -3.91 16.06 -2.86
N ALA A 311 -3.20 15.83 -1.76
CA ALA A 311 -2.47 16.88 -1.05
C ALA A 311 -1.47 17.62 -1.97
N THR A 312 -1.15 18.86 -1.64
CA THR A 312 -0.10 19.63 -2.35
C THR A 312 1.25 18.91 -2.25
N GLY A 313 2.00 18.87 -3.35
CA GLY A 313 3.29 18.16 -3.39
C GLY A 313 3.21 16.69 -3.81
N THR A 314 2.02 16.12 -3.98
CA THR A 314 1.85 14.72 -4.39
C THR A 314 1.97 14.47 -5.90
N GLY A 315 2.28 15.50 -6.70
CA GLY A 315 2.43 15.36 -8.15
C GLY A 315 1.10 15.31 -8.92
N LYS A 316 0.07 16.04 -8.48
CA LYS A 316 -1.21 16.19 -9.18
C LYS A 316 -1.04 16.54 -10.66
N THR A 317 -0.15 17.49 -10.95
CA THR A 317 0.16 17.94 -12.32
C THR A 317 0.79 16.84 -13.16
N VAL A 318 1.58 15.94 -12.55
CA VAL A 318 2.15 14.76 -13.23
C VAL A 318 1.04 13.78 -13.62
N VAL A 319 0.08 13.55 -12.72
CA VAL A 319 -1.11 12.72 -13.04
C VAL A 319 -1.88 13.30 -14.22
N ALA A 320 -2.15 14.62 -14.23
CA ALA A 320 -2.84 15.26 -15.35
C ALA A 320 -2.06 15.13 -16.67
N ALA A 321 -0.74 15.23 -16.63
CA ALA A 321 0.10 15.09 -17.82
C ALA A 321 0.07 13.65 -18.38
N PHE A 322 0.12 12.62 -17.53
CA PHE A 322 -0.02 11.23 -17.98
C PHE A 322 -1.43 10.88 -18.43
N ASP A 323 -2.46 11.43 -17.77
CA ASP A 323 -3.85 11.25 -18.18
C ASP A 323 -4.09 11.85 -19.57
N PHE A 324 -3.59 13.08 -19.79
CA PHE A 324 -3.61 13.70 -21.10
C PHE A 324 -2.79 12.92 -22.13
N GLN A 325 -1.60 12.42 -21.79
CA GLN A 325 -0.78 11.59 -22.68
C GLN A 325 -1.55 10.38 -23.19
N ARG A 326 -2.19 9.60 -22.29
CA ARG A 326 -3.02 8.43 -22.65
C ARG A 326 -4.15 8.81 -23.61
N PHE A 327 -4.81 9.92 -23.34
CA PHE A 327 -5.87 10.44 -24.18
C PHE A 327 -5.35 10.93 -25.53
N TYR A 328 -4.26 11.72 -25.54
CA TYR A 328 -3.62 12.31 -26.72
C TYR A 328 -3.11 11.23 -27.70
N GLU A 329 -2.49 10.19 -27.18
CA GLU A 329 -2.03 9.05 -28.00
C GLU A 329 -3.22 8.28 -28.60
N LYS A 330 -4.28 8.05 -27.81
CA LYS A 330 -5.51 7.39 -28.29
C LYS A 330 -6.21 8.18 -29.39
N GLN A 331 -6.12 9.52 -29.38
CA GLN A 331 -6.66 10.42 -30.42
C GLN A 331 -5.68 10.68 -31.57
N GLY A 332 -4.64 9.86 -31.72
CA GLY A 332 -3.63 10.04 -32.77
C GLY A 332 -2.88 11.36 -32.70
N ARG A 333 -2.71 11.92 -31.50
CA ARG A 333 -2.05 13.19 -31.20
C ARG A 333 -2.72 14.44 -31.81
N GLN A 334 -4.03 14.41 -31.94
CA GLN A 334 -4.79 15.54 -32.47
C GLN A 334 -5.62 16.30 -31.42
N ALA A 335 -5.69 15.81 -30.19
CA ALA A 335 -6.47 16.43 -29.13
C ALA A 335 -5.85 17.75 -28.62
N ARG A 336 -6.70 18.74 -28.30
CA ARG A 336 -6.29 20.07 -27.82
C ARG A 336 -6.51 20.19 -26.33
N LEU A 337 -5.52 20.82 -25.65
CA LEU A 337 -5.46 20.96 -24.19
C LEU A 337 -5.61 22.40 -23.73
N LEU A 338 -6.48 22.64 -22.74
CA LEU A 338 -6.48 23.85 -21.94
C LEU A 338 -6.12 23.49 -20.48
N PHE A 339 -5.03 24.05 -19.96
CA PHE A 339 -4.64 23.93 -18.55
C PHE A 339 -4.84 25.27 -17.84
N VAL A 340 -5.65 25.28 -16.80
CA VAL A 340 -6.03 26.48 -16.05
C VAL A 340 -5.57 26.41 -14.61
N ALA A 341 -4.87 27.44 -14.14
CA ALA A 341 -4.49 27.61 -12.74
C ALA A 341 -4.52 29.10 -12.37
N HIS A 342 -4.39 29.42 -11.09
CA HIS A 342 -4.51 30.82 -10.63
C HIS A 342 -3.14 31.52 -10.55
N ARG A 343 -2.02 30.81 -10.47
CA ARG A 343 -0.66 31.37 -10.31
C ARG A 343 0.24 31.08 -11.49
N GLN A 344 1.09 32.06 -11.83
CA GLN A 344 2.05 31.96 -12.94
C GLN A 344 3.06 30.83 -12.72
N GLU A 345 3.58 30.67 -11.52
CA GLU A 345 4.57 29.64 -11.16
C GLU A 345 4.02 28.23 -11.40
N ILE A 346 2.75 28.01 -11.02
CA ILE A 346 2.08 26.71 -11.23
C ILE A 346 1.95 26.41 -12.73
N LEU A 347 1.56 27.41 -13.53
CA LEU A 347 1.42 27.26 -14.97
C LEU A 347 2.76 26.95 -15.66
N GLN A 348 3.84 27.63 -15.26
CA GLN A 348 5.19 27.38 -15.78
C GLN A 348 5.64 25.95 -15.42
N GLN A 349 5.45 25.53 -14.18
CA GLN A 349 5.80 24.19 -13.74
C GLN A 349 4.95 23.12 -14.44
N ALA A 350 3.65 23.37 -14.63
CA ALA A 350 2.76 22.48 -15.35
C ALA A 350 3.21 22.30 -16.80
N LEU A 351 3.48 23.39 -17.50
CA LEU A 351 3.98 23.35 -18.87
C LEU A 351 5.26 22.51 -19.01
N MET A 352 6.22 22.70 -18.09
CA MET A 352 7.45 21.90 -18.09
C MET A 352 7.17 20.43 -17.81
N THR A 353 6.24 20.11 -16.91
CA THR A 353 5.84 18.73 -16.61
C THR A 353 5.22 18.05 -17.84
N PHE A 354 4.31 18.73 -18.53
CA PHE A 354 3.68 18.20 -19.75
C PHE A 354 4.70 17.99 -20.86
N ARG A 355 5.63 18.92 -21.07
CA ARG A 355 6.74 18.77 -22.04
C ARG A 355 7.59 17.55 -21.73
N THR A 356 7.86 17.32 -20.46
CA THR A 356 8.67 16.17 -20.01
C THR A 356 7.94 14.85 -20.25
N VAL A 357 6.66 14.77 -19.86
CA VAL A 357 5.85 13.54 -19.99
C VAL A 357 5.58 13.21 -21.46
N LEU A 358 5.26 14.21 -22.27
CA LEU A 358 4.97 14.04 -23.71
C LEU A 358 6.24 13.91 -24.55
N ARG A 359 7.44 14.17 -23.96
CA ARG A 359 8.74 14.21 -24.66
C ARG A 359 8.76 15.18 -25.84
N ASP A 360 8.06 16.31 -25.68
CA ASP A 360 7.96 17.36 -26.70
C ASP A 360 8.23 18.74 -26.09
N GLN A 361 9.40 19.32 -26.36
CA GLN A 361 9.82 20.63 -25.85
C GLN A 361 9.01 21.79 -26.44
N ASN A 362 8.39 21.58 -27.59
CA ASN A 362 7.59 22.60 -28.28
C ASN A 362 6.12 22.53 -27.90
N PHE A 363 5.74 21.57 -27.05
CA PHE A 363 4.37 21.43 -26.59
C PHE A 363 3.94 22.63 -25.75
N GLY A 364 2.75 23.15 -26.07
CA GLY A 364 2.03 24.15 -25.28
C GLY A 364 2.62 25.55 -25.26
N ALA A 365 1.76 26.52 -25.05
CA ALA A 365 2.08 27.93 -24.91
C ALA A 365 1.54 28.49 -23.59
N LEU A 366 2.21 29.52 -23.04
CA LEU A 366 1.87 30.14 -21.76
C LEU A 366 1.14 31.46 -21.97
N GLN A 367 -0.02 31.66 -21.31
CA GLN A 367 -0.83 32.88 -21.36
C GLN A 367 -1.05 33.38 -19.92
N VAL A 368 -0.08 34.12 -19.37
CA VAL A 368 -0.16 34.66 -17.99
C VAL A 368 0.80 35.85 -17.81
N GLY A 369 0.34 36.90 -17.14
CA GLY A 369 1.16 38.06 -16.87
C GLY A 369 1.63 38.77 -18.18
N SER A 370 2.94 38.83 -18.38
CA SER A 370 3.60 39.36 -19.57
C SER A 370 3.73 38.35 -20.71
N TYR A 371 3.48 37.08 -20.46
CA TYR A 371 3.57 36.00 -21.44
C TYR A 371 2.31 35.99 -22.31
N GLN A 372 2.49 36.06 -23.63
CA GLN A 372 1.44 35.94 -24.62
C GLN A 372 1.64 34.72 -25.48
N ALA A 373 0.61 33.88 -25.58
CA ALA A 373 0.64 32.68 -26.39
C ALA A 373 0.56 33.06 -27.89
N ASP A 374 1.44 32.47 -28.67
CA ASP A 374 1.44 32.54 -30.14
C ASP A 374 0.55 31.46 -30.77
N ARG A 375 0.19 30.44 -30.01
CA ARG A 375 -0.68 29.31 -30.41
C ARG A 375 -1.68 29.01 -29.33
N LEU A 376 -2.88 28.59 -29.75
CA LEU A 376 -4.01 28.31 -28.83
C LEU A 376 -4.31 26.80 -28.64
N GLU A 377 -3.69 25.91 -29.43
CA GLU A 377 -4.03 24.47 -29.43
C GLU A 377 -3.78 23.79 -28.11
N HIS A 378 -2.67 24.16 -27.45
CA HIS A 378 -2.31 23.65 -26.12
C HIS A 378 -1.94 24.82 -25.23
N LEU A 379 -2.92 25.31 -24.47
CA LEU A 379 -2.80 26.57 -23.75
C LEU A 379 -2.72 26.37 -22.25
N PHE A 380 -1.74 27.01 -21.61
CA PHE A 380 -1.59 27.09 -20.16
C PHE A 380 -1.90 28.54 -19.74
N CYS A 381 -3.04 28.73 -19.10
CA CYS A 381 -3.62 30.07 -18.91
C CYS A 381 -4.10 30.29 -17.47
N SER A 382 -3.97 31.55 -16.98
CA SER A 382 -4.59 31.90 -15.72
C SER A 382 -6.07 32.21 -15.87
N VAL A 383 -6.86 31.90 -14.83
CA VAL A 383 -8.33 32.14 -14.81
C VAL A 383 -8.66 33.59 -15.14
N GLY A 384 -7.93 34.57 -14.58
CA GLY A 384 -8.16 36.00 -14.83
C GLY A 384 -7.87 36.42 -16.26
N MET A 385 -6.90 35.79 -16.92
CA MET A 385 -6.59 36.10 -18.33
C MET A 385 -7.61 35.51 -19.30
N LEU A 386 -8.16 34.34 -18.95
CA LEU A 386 -9.28 33.78 -19.71
C LEU A 386 -10.46 34.75 -19.76
N ALA A 387 -10.85 35.32 -18.61
CA ALA A 387 -12.00 36.23 -18.51
C ALA A 387 -11.77 37.58 -19.19
N ASN A 388 -10.55 38.15 -19.08
CA ASN A 388 -10.27 39.54 -19.44
C ASN A 388 -9.90 39.74 -20.93
N ARG A 389 -9.52 38.70 -21.67
CA ARG A 389 -9.05 38.86 -23.09
C ARG A 389 -9.99 38.30 -24.13
N GLY A 390 -11.26 38.01 -23.82
CA GLY A 390 -12.22 37.53 -24.80
C GLY A 390 -11.77 36.26 -25.54
N LEU A 391 -11.03 35.38 -24.85
CA LEU A 391 -10.54 34.13 -25.43
C LEU A 391 -11.71 33.24 -25.87
N TRP A 392 -12.83 33.32 -25.15
CA TRP A 392 -14.09 32.68 -25.51
C TRP A 392 -14.64 33.11 -26.86
N GLU A 393 -14.38 34.39 -27.26
CA GLU A 393 -14.82 34.94 -28.55
C GLU A 393 -13.93 34.47 -29.70
N GLN A 394 -12.71 34.04 -29.42
CA GLN A 394 -11.72 33.60 -30.42
C GLN A 394 -11.85 32.12 -30.77
N VAL A 395 -12.37 31.31 -29.88
CA VAL A 395 -12.47 29.85 -30.05
C VAL A 395 -13.87 29.36 -29.71
N GLY A 396 -14.36 28.40 -30.48
CA GLY A 396 -15.69 27.81 -30.26
C GLY A 396 -15.77 26.89 -29.05
N PRO A 397 -16.98 26.52 -28.60
CA PRO A 397 -17.22 25.70 -27.42
C PRO A 397 -16.51 24.33 -27.44
N GLY A 398 -16.36 23.72 -28.59
CA GLY A 398 -15.69 22.43 -28.80
C GLY A 398 -14.21 22.53 -29.17
N PHE A 399 -13.58 23.69 -28.98
CA PHE A 399 -12.19 23.88 -29.41
C PHE A 399 -11.20 23.01 -28.60
N TYR A 400 -11.39 22.91 -27.28
CA TYR A 400 -10.56 22.09 -26.43
C TYR A 400 -11.23 20.75 -26.12
N ASP A 401 -10.50 19.65 -26.34
CA ASP A 401 -10.96 18.28 -26.09
C ASP A 401 -10.72 17.89 -24.64
N PHE A 402 -9.67 18.43 -24.03
CA PHE A 402 -9.24 18.12 -22.67
C PHE A 402 -8.98 19.42 -21.89
N ILE A 403 -9.67 19.60 -20.77
CA ILE A 403 -9.48 20.75 -19.87
C ILE A 403 -9.02 20.27 -18.52
N VAL A 404 -7.94 20.87 -17.98
CA VAL A 404 -7.43 20.65 -16.63
C VAL A 404 -7.63 21.91 -15.81
N LEU A 405 -8.24 21.77 -14.63
CA LEU A 405 -8.36 22.83 -13.64
C LEU A 405 -7.52 22.48 -12.44
N ASP A 406 -6.40 23.15 -12.25
CA ASP A 406 -5.56 22.94 -11.06
C ASP A 406 -5.97 23.89 -9.94
N GLU A 407 -5.96 23.39 -8.70
CA GLU A 407 -6.46 24.05 -7.49
C GLU A 407 -7.93 24.54 -7.67
N ALA A 408 -8.78 23.62 -8.12
CA ALA A 408 -10.17 23.90 -8.49
C ALA A 408 -10.99 24.58 -7.36
N HIS A 409 -10.55 24.48 -6.09
CA HIS A 409 -11.18 25.10 -4.93
C HIS A 409 -10.90 26.61 -4.78
N HIS A 410 -9.89 27.17 -5.45
CA HIS A 410 -9.55 28.61 -5.36
C HIS A 410 -10.35 29.52 -6.27
N GLY A 411 -11.12 28.98 -7.18
CA GLY A 411 -11.98 29.78 -8.08
C GLY A 411 -13.25 30.23 -7.38
N THR A 412 -13.58 31.53 -7.47
CA THR A 412 -14.94 31.94 -7.16
C THR A 412 -15.91 31.26 -8.13
N ALA A 413 -17.06 30.84 -7.65
CA ALA A 413 -18.06 30.13 -8.44
C ALA A 413 -18.32 30.81 -9.81
N ASN A 414 -18.28 32.15 -9.88
CA ASN A 414 -18.50 32.91 -11.09
C ASN A 414 -17.37 32.80 -12.13
N SER A 415 -16.10 32.70 -11.72
CA SER A 415 -14.96 32.64 -12.66
C SER A 415 -14.87 31.31 -13.40
N TYR A 416 -15.20 30.20 -12.75
CA TYR A 416 -15.22 28.88 -13.39
C TYR A 416 -16.55 28.58 -14.08
N ARG A 417 -17.69 29.17 -13.61
CA ARG A 417 -18.98 29.02 -14.30
C ARG A 417 -18.89 29.48 -15.73
N SER A 418 -18.30 30.67 -15.99
CA SER A 418 -18.12 31.14 -17.35
C SER A 418 -17.34 30.16 -18.24
N LEU A 419 -16.35 29.47 -17.68
CA LEU A 419 -15.60 28.42 -18.38
C LEU A 419 -16.50 27.19 -18.68
N PHE A 420 -17.26 26.74 -17.67
CA PHE A 420 -18.15 25.59 -17.82
C PHE A 420 -19.33 25.85 -18.75
N ASP A 421 -19.81 27.10 -18.81
CA ASP A 421 -20.90 27.54 -19.69
C ASP A 421 -20.45 27.69 -21.14
N HIS A 422 -19.18 28.04 -21.37
CA HIS A 422 -18.66 28.26 -22.72
C HIS A 422 -18.08 26.98 -23.34
N PHE A 423 -17.21 26.23 -22.63
CA PHE A 423 -16.52 25.09 -23.20
C PHE A 423 -17.24 23.76 -22.91
N ASN A 424 -17.27 22.92 -23.94
CA ASN A 424 -17.80 21.56 -23.84
C ASN A 424 -16.71 20.52 -24.21
N PRO A 425 -15.71 20.31 -23.34
CA PRO A 425 -14.62 19.37 -23.59
C PRO A 425 -15.10 17.92 -23.50
N GLN A 426 -14.41 17.01 -24.18
CA GLN A 426 -14.62 15.58 -23.98
C GLN A 426 -14.23 15.17 -22.55
N ILE A 427 -13.11 15.71 -22.02
CA ILE A 427 -12.65 15.45 -20.66
C ILE A 427 -12.46 16.76 -19.90
N LEU A 428 -13.08 16.84 -18.73
CA LEU A 428 -12.82 17.88 -17.74
C LEU A 428 -12.21 17.24 -16.50
N LEU A 429 -10.95 17.59 -16.19
CA LEU A 429 -10.20 17.09 -15.03
C LEU A 429 -9.97 18.20 -14.01
N GLY A 430 -10.60 18.10 -12.85
CA GLY A 430 -10.32 18.95 -11.69
C GLY A 430 -9.27 18.33 -10.78
N LEU A 431 -8.31 19.10 -10.36
CA LEU A 431 -7.30 18.75 -9.36
C LEU A 431 -7.46 19.68 -8.16
N THR A 432 -7.55 19.11 -6.96
CA THR A 432 -7.67 19.90 -5.74
C THR A 432 -7.00 19.21 -4.54
N ALA A 433 -6.58 19.99 -3.57
CA ALA A 433 -6.13 19.46 -2.28
C ALA A 433 -7.29 19.25 -1.30
N THR A 434 -8.39 19.99 -1.50
CA THR A 434 -9.58 19.96 -0.63
C THR A 434 -10.85 19.97 -1.47
N PRO A 435 -11.91 19.26 -1.08
CA PRO A 435 -13.18 19.26 -1.82
C PRO A 435 -14.05 20.49 -1.55
N GLU A 436 -13.72 21.29 -0.53
CA GLU A 436 -14.50 22.48 -0.09
C GLU A 436 -13.93 23.73 -0.73
N ARG A 437 -14.82 24.62 -1.21
CA ARG A 437 -14.46 25.94 -1.73
C ARG A 437 -14.32 26.96 -0.59
N MET A 438 -13.66 28.07 -0.87
CA MET A 438 -13.51 29.17 0.08
C MET A 438 -14.85 29.84 0.47
N ASP A 439 -15.88 29.73 -0.35
CA ASP A 439 -17.24 30.21 -0.13
C ASP A 439 -18.15 29.19 0.60
N GLY A 440 -17.62 28.02 0.93
CA GLY A 440 -18.35 26.94 1.60
C GLY A 440 -19.08 25.97 0.66
N ASP A 441 -19.09 26.22 -0.63
CA ASP A 441 -19.69 25.33 -1.63
C ASP A 441 -18.78 24.13 -1.93
N ASN A 442 -19.39 22.99 -2.25
CA ASN A 442 -18.65 21.77 -2.58
C ASN A 442 -18.26 21.76 -4.07
N VAL A 443 -16.96 21.72 -4.37
CA VAL A 443 -16.41 21.63 -5.73
C VAL A 443 -16.94 20.40 -6.48
N ALA A 444 -17.27 19.32 -5.78
CA ALA A 444 -17.77 18.10 -6.38
C ALA A 444 -19.07 18.28 -7.17
N ALA A 445 -19.86 19.32 -6.88
CA ALA A 445 -21.12 19.58 -7.59
C ALA A 445 -20.91 19.78 -9.10
N ASP A 446 -19.80 20.41 -9.51
CA ASP A 446 -19.46 20.63 -10.93
C ASP A 446 -18.92 19.37 -11.63
N PHE A 447 -18.58 18.32 -10.84
CA PHE A 447 -18.02 17.05 -11.27
C PHE A 447 -18.95 15.86 -10.98
N GLY A 448 -20.27 16.10 -10.96
CA GLY A 448 -21.26 15.05 -10.73
C GLY A 448 -21.35 14.53 -9.29
N ASN A 449 -20.95 15.34 -8.32
CA ASN A 449 -20.90 15.01 -6.87
C ASN A 449 -20.06 13.77 -6.55
N ARG A 450 -19.04 13.47 -7.37
CA ARG A 450 -18.16 12.31 -7.22
C ARG A 450 -16.70 12.71 -7.26
N PHE A 451 -15.89 11.93 -6.53
CA PHE A 451 -14.43 11.98 -6.61
C PHE A 451 -13.95 10.80 -7.45
N ALA A 452 -13.22 11.08 -8.52
CA ALA A 452 -12.64 10.04 -9.36
C ALA A 452 -11.52 9.28 -8.63
N ALA A 453 -10.72 10.00 -7.83
CA ALA A 453 -9.69 9.42 -6.98
C ALA A 453 -9.37 10.33 -5.79
N GLU A 454 -8.92 9.69 -4.69
CA GLU A 454 -8.45 10.36 -3.48
C GLU A 454 -7.17 9.67 -3.00
N ILE A 455 -6.11 10.46 -2.73
CA ILE A 455 -4.91 9.95 -2.07
C ILE A 455 -5.07 10.17 -0.56
N ARG A 456 -5.14 9.09 0.19
CA ARG A 456 -5.20 9.14 1.66
C ARG A 456 -3.84 9.42 2.28
N LEU A 457 -3.86 9.96 3.49
CA LEU A 457 -2.65 10.33 4.22
C LEU A 457 -1.65 9.17 4.40
N PRO A 458 -2.04 7.95 4.82
CA PRO A 458 -1.09 6.85 4.97
C PRO A 458 -0.39 6.49 3.66
N GLU A 459 -1.11 6.50 2.55
CA GLU A 459 -0.57 6.21 1.21
C GLU A 459 0.45 7.28 0.81
N ALA A 460 0.15 8.55 1.07
CA ALA A 460 1.07 9.65 0.79
C ALA A 460 2.35 9.58 1.65
N LEU A 461 2.26 9.09 2.88
CA LEU A 461 3.39 8.86 3.77
C LEU A 461 4.23 7.66 3.33
N GLU A 462 3.61 6.52 2.96
CA GLU A 462 4.30 5.34 2.44
C GLU A 462 5.08 5.64 1.17
N GLU A 463 4.49 6.46 0.28
CA GLU A 463 5.14 6.93 -0.95
C GLU A 463 6.14 8.08 -0.70
N LYS A 464 6.40 8.43 0.57
CA LYS A 464 7.34 9.51 0.99
C LYS A 464 7.05 10.86 0.34
N LEU A 465 5.80 11.13 0.00
CA LEU A 465 5.34 12.42 -0.52
C LEU A 465 5.22 13.46 0.59
N LEU A 466 5.08 12.98 1.82
CA LEU A 466 4.98 13.76 3.04
C LEU A 466 6.06 13.32 4.02
N CYS A 467 6.51 14.23 4.88
CA CYS A 467 7.44 13.86 5.93
C CYS A 467 6.75 12.99 6.98
N PRO A 468 7.44 12.01 7.58
CA PRO A 468 6.86 11.17 8.63
C PRO A 468 6.48 11.99 9.86
N PHE A 469 5.65 11.41 10.73
CA PHE A 469 5.26 12.04 11.98
C PHE A 469 5.58 11.16 13.19
N HIS A 470 5.86 11.81 14.31
CA HIS A 470 5.88 11.20 15.64
C HIS A 470 4.71 11.78 16.44
N TYR A 471 3.69 10.94 16.68
CA TYR A 471 2.49 11.33 17.40
C TYR A 471 2.56 10.84 18.84
N PHE A 472 2.41 11.76 19.77
CA PHE A 472 2.38 11.49 21.21
C PHE A 472 1.01 11.85 21.76
N GLY A 473 0.27 10.84 22.21
CA GLY A 473 -0.98 11.02 22.94
C GLY A 473 -0.70 11.18 24.42
N VAL A 474 -0.92 12.39 24.90
CA VAL A 474 -0.64 12.80 26.28
C VAL A 474 -1.95 12.89 27.05
N ALA A 475 -2.01 12.38 28.28
CA ALA A 475 -3.21 12.50 29.10
C ALA A 475 -3.52 13.96 29.44
N ASP A 476 -4.70 14.43 29.01
CA ASP A 476 -5.20 15.76 29.39
C ASP A 476 -5.75 15.71 30.83
N PRO A 477 -5.31 16.61 31.73
CA PRO A 477 -5.81 16.64 33.09
C PRO A 477 -7.28 17.07 33.18
N VAL A 478 -7.88 17.53 32.08
CA VAL A 478 -9.28 17.98 32.04
C VAL A 478 -10.18 16.91 31.49
N ALA A 479 -11.12 16.42 32.30
CA ALA A 479 -12.15 15.49 31.86
C ALA A 479 -13.28 16.26 31.13
N ILE A 480 -13.64 15.77 29.94
CA ILE A 480 -14.70 16.34 29.09
C ILE A 480 -15.74 15.27 28.67
N ASP A 481 -15.90 14.25 29.48
CA ASP A 481 -16.79 13.11 29.26
C ASP A 481 -18.25 13.35 29.68
N ASP A 482 -18.51 14.43 30.41
CA ASP A 482 -19.83 14.82 30.91
C ASP A 482 -20.74 15.31 29.77
N ASP A 483 -22.04 14.98 29.85
CA ASP A 483 -23.08 15.37 28.87
C ASP A 483 -23.23 16.91 28.75
N ARG A 484 -22.80 17.69 29.74
CA ARG A 484 -22.79 19.19 29.68
C ARG A 484 -21.87 19.75 28.58
N PHE A 485 -20.84 18.98 28.19
CA PHE A 485 -19.92 19.34 27.11
C PHE A 485 -20.41 18.87 25.74
N TRP A 486 -21.52 18.11 25.68
CA TRP A 486 -21.97 17.46 24.44
C TRP A 486 -23.38 17.91 24.06
N ARG A 487 -23.54 18.61 22.93
CA ARG A 487 -24.83 19.08 22.40
C ARG A 487 -24.93 18.82 20.89
N ASN A 488 -26.08 18.39 20.42
CA ASN A 488 -26.36 18.20 19.00
C ASN A 488 -25.29 17.36 18.25
N GLY A 489 -24.80 16.28 18.88
CA GLY A 489 -23.84 15.38 18.26
C GLY A 489 -22.37 15.85 18.28
N ARG A 490 -22.07 16.99 18.93
CA ARG A 490 -20.73 17.61 18.98
C ARG A 490 -20.43 18.24 20.34
N TYR A 491 -19.17 18.56 20.56
CA TYR A 491 -18.76 19.31 21.74
C TYR A 491 -19.27 20.75 21.72
N ASP A 492 -19.81 21.21 22.86
CA ASP A 492 -20.20 22.62 23.06
C ASP A 492 -18.94 23.50 23.19
N ARG A 493 -18.67 24.33 22.16
CA ARG A 493 -17.49 25.20 22.09
C ARG A 493 -17.43 26.18 23.27
N THR A 494 -18.58 26.70 23.72
CA THR A 494 -18.65 27.65 24.83
C THR A 494 -18.34 26.95 26.15
N ALA A 495 -18.83 25.76 26.37
CA ALA A 495 -18.54 24.98 27.59
C ALA A 495 -17.03 24.63 27.66
N LEU A 496 -16.42 24.24 26.54
CA LEU A 496 -14.98 23.99 26.48
C LEU A 496 -14.15 25.26 26.63
N GLU A 497 -14.54 26.38 26.01
CA GLU A 497 -13.86 27.67 26.20
C GLU A 497 -13.81 28.04 27.68
N ASN A 498 -14.94 27.90 28.40
CA ASN A 498 -15.03 28.24 29.81
C ASN A 498 -14.05 27.45 30.70
N VAL A 499 -13.96 26.15 30.48
CA VAL A 499 -13.03 25.27 31.22
C VAL A 499 -11.57 25.53 30.87
N TYR A 500 -11.27 25.87 29.62
CA TYR A 500 -9.89 26.09 29.18
C TYR A 500 -9.37 27.49 29.35
N THR A 501 -10.23 28.47 29.69
CA THR A 501 -9.83 29.87 29.81
C THR A 501 -10.31 30.58 31.09
N ILE A 502 -11.55 30.30 31.54
CA ILE A 502 -12.19 31.06 32.65
C ILE A 502 -11.93 30.39 33.99
N ASP A 503 -12.00 29.07 34.07
CA ASP A 503 -11.59 28.36 35.29
C ASP A 503 -10.06 28.39 35.42
N GLN A 504 -9.57 29.49 36.04
CA GLN A 504 -8.12 29.77 36.07
C GLN A 504 -7.30 28.65 36.70
N ALA A 505 -7.79 27.93 37.71
CA ALA A 505 -7.03 26.88 38.37
C ALA A 505 -6.89 25.66 37.44
N THR A 506 -7.94 25.26 36.75
CA THR A 506 -7.94 24.14 35.79
C THR A 506 -7.19 24.51 34.53
N ALA A 507 -7.41 25.71 33.97
CA ALA A 507 -6.74 26.20 32.79
C ALA A 507 -5.22 26.31 32.98
N LEU A 508 -4.73 26.84 34.11
CA LEU A 508 -3.30 26.94 34.39
C LEU A 508 -2.65 25.59 34.62
N ARG A 509 -3.28 24.66 35.34
CA ARG A 509 -2.78 23.27 35.46
C ARG A 509 -2.65 22.59 34.10
N ARG A 510 -3.60 22.83 33.21
CA ARG A 510 -3.54 22.32 31.85
C ARG A 510 -2.38 22.90 31.04
N VAL A 511 -2.16 24.22 31.12
CA VAL A 511 -1.02 24.89 30.49
C VAL A 511 0.30 24.30 30.98
N ASP A 512 0.44 24.10 32.30
CA ASP A 512 1.65 23.54 32.90
C ASP A 512 1.88 22.10 32.42
N ALA A 513 0.83 21.28 32.33
CA ALA A 513 0.90 19.92 31.77
C ALA A 513 1.34 19.94 30.29
N ILE A 514 0.80 20.88 29.48
CA ILE A 514 1.18 21.03 28.07
C ILE A 514 2.66 21.40 27.94
N ILE A 515 3.14 22.36 28.72
CA ILE A 515 4.54 22.81 28.68
C ILE A 515 5.48 21.70 29.21
N THR A 516 5.08 20.97 30.25
CA THR A 516 5.84 19.81 30.73
C THR A 516 5.98 18.74 29.67
N ALA A 517 4.88 18.41 28.97
CA ALA A 517 4.92 17.47 27.85
C ALA A 517 5.78 17.98 26.69
N LEU A 518 5.68 19.27 26.35
CA LEU A 518 6.52 19.88 25.33
C LEU A 518 8.01 19.72 25.65
N HIS A 519 8.45 20.05 26.86
CA HIS A 519 9.86 19.86 27.27
C HIS A 519 10.29 18.40 27.36
N HIS A 520 9.34 17.50 27.63
CA HIS A 520 9.65 16.06 27.69
C HIS A 520 9.96 15.48 26.31
N TYR A 521 9.16 15.84 25.29
CA TYR A 521 9.31 15.31 23.94
C TYR A 521 10.23 16.16 23.06
N GLU A 522 10.37 17.45 23.36
CA GLU A 522 11.20 18.42 22.64
C GLU A 522 12.00 19.29 23.63
N PRO A 523 13.13 18.78 24.12
CA PRO A 523 13.94 19.50 25.12
C PRO A 523 14.55 20.81 24.59
N GLU A 524 14.86 20.87 23.29
CA GLU A 524 15.44 22.04 22.63
C GLU A 524 14.36 22.83 21.90
N LEU A 525 13.93 23.94 22.49
CA LEU A 525 12.85 24.74 21.92
C LEU A 525 13.32 25.74 20.86
N SER A 526 14.64 25.97 20.70
CA SER A 526 15.22 26.96 19.79
C SER A 526 14.86 26.77 18.32
N ASP A 527 14.74 25.52 17.90
CA ASP A 527 14.48 25.16 16.51
C ASP A 527 13.01 24.84 16.23
N LEU A 528 12.16 24.98 17.24
CA LEU A 528 10.74 24.68 17.09
C LEU A 528 10.00 25.78 16.33
N LYS A 529 9.16 25.33 15.39
CA LYS A 529 8.19 26.14 14.65
C LYS A 529 6.84 25.46 14.76
N GLY A 530 6.05 25.91 15.72
CA GLY A 530 4.87 25.20 16.19
C GLY A 530 3.54 25.88 15.86
N ILE A 531 2.51 25.03 15.70
CA ILE A 531 1.11 25.47 15.65
C ILE A 531 0.33 24.81 16.78
N GLY A 532 -0.48 25.60 17.49
CA GLY A 532 -1.43 25.09 18.48
C GLY A 532 -2.89 25.33 18.04
N PHE A 533 -3.66 24.27 17.91
CA PHE A 533 -5.08 24.34 17.52
C PHE A 533 -5.97 24.49 18.75
N CYS A 534 -6.65 25.62 18.86
CA CYS A 534 -7.48 26.01 20.02
C CYS A 534 -8.98 25.89 19.73
N VAL A 535 -9.79 25.88 20.81
CA VAL A 535 -11.27 25.80 20.73
C VAL A 535 -11.87 27.10 20.21
N SER A 536 -11.33 28.24 20.64
CA SER A 536 -11.87 29.59 20.38
C SER A 536 -10.74 30.62 20.25
N ILE A 537 -11.11 31.81 19.76
CA ILE A 537 -10.20 32.96 19.66
C ILE A 537 -9.65 33.33 21.04
N LYS A 538 -10.51 33.34 22.07
CA LYS A 538 -10.07 33.62 23.45
C LYS A 538 -9.09 32.61 23.96
N HIS A 539 -9.31 31.31 23.66
CA HIS A 539 -8.37 30.25 24.02
C HIS A 539 -7.02 30.44 23.32
N ALA A 540 -7.00 30.84 22.03
CA ALA A 540 -5.77 31.10 21.32
C ALA A 540 -4.95 32.25 21.93
N HIS A 541 -5.60 33.35 22.26
CA HIS A 541 -4.95 34.47 22.96
C HIS A 541 -4.46 34.09 24.36
N PHE A 542 -5.27 33.33 25.10
CA PHE A 542 -4.89 32.82 26.42
C PHE A 542 -3.62 31.96 26.35
N MET A 543 -3.56 31.01 25.44
CA MET A 543 -2.40 30.12 25.25
C MET A 543 -1.16 30.91 24.83
N ALA A 544 -1.28 31.86 23.90
CA ALA A 544 -0.19 32.74 23.47
C ALA A 544 0.39 33.56 24.62
N ASP A 545 -0.47 34.18 25.45
CA ASP A 545 -0.05 34.91 26.65
C ASP A 545 0.68 33.99 27.64
N LYS A 546 0.10 32.81 27.93
CA LYS A 546 0.67 31.91 28.94
C LYS A 546 1.99 31.28 28.53
N PHE A 547 2.15 30.97 27.24
CA PHE A 547 3.42 30.46 26.69
C PHE A 547 4.49 31.54 26.70
N SER A 548 4.16 32.75 26.22
CA SER A 548 5.09 33.89 26.20
C SER A 548 5.58 34.26 27.61
N ARG A 549 4.70 34.26 28.62
CA ARG A 549 5.09 34.51 30.03
C ARG A 549 6.00 33.43 30.63
N ARG A 550 6.03 32.23 30.02
CA ARG A 550 6.92 31.13 30.43
C ARG A 550 8.18 31.04 29.57
N GLY A 551 8.48 32.08 28.79
CA GLY A 551 9.70 32.14 27.98
C GLY A 551 9.62 31.46 26.63
N ILE A 552 8.42 31.09 26.18
CA ILE A 552 8.18 30.49 24.86
C ILE A 552 7.50 31.54 23.96
N PRO A 553 8.25 32.25 23.08
CA PRO A 553 7.69 33.34 22.28
C PRO A 553 6.52 32.84 21.40
N SER A 554 5.32 33.38 21.62
CA SER A 554 4.12 32.87 20.98
C SER A 554 3.13 33.98 20.66
N ALA A 555 2.33 33.82 19.61
CA ALA A 555 1.29 34.77 19.23
C ALA A 555 -0.01 34.06 18.84
N ALA A 556 -1.14 34.77 18.95
CA ALA A 556 -2.41 34.30 18.42
C ALA A 556 -2.52 34.65 16.92
N PHE A 557 -2.95 33.72 16.12
CA PHE A 557 -3.16 33.85 14.69
C PHE A 557 -4.63 33.52 14.39
N VAL A 558 -5.48 34.52 14.43
CA VAL A 558 -6.94 34.32 14.41
C VAL A 558 -7.61 35.20 13.33
N SER A 559 -8.92 35.04 13.11
CA SER A 559 -9.68 35.75 12.09
C SER A 559 -9.55 37.28 12.19
N ASP A 560 -9.43 37.77 13.37
CA ASP A 560 -9.36 39.23 13.67
C ASP A 560 -7.97 39.83 13.38
N THR A 561 -6.95 39.00 13.08
CA THR A 561 -5.61 39.45 12.69
C THR A 561 -5.67 39.97 11.24
N ASN A 562 -5.26 41.22 11.01
CA ASN A 562 -5.23 41.82 9.67
C ASN A 562 -4.16 41.19 8.77
N SER A 563 -4.26 41.40 7.45
CA SER A 563 -3.40 40.74 6.47
C SER A 563 -1.90 41.06 6.65
N ASN A 564 -1.55 42.30 7.02
CA ASN A 564 -0.15 42.69 7.21
C ASN A 564 0.45 42.06 8.47
N ASP A 565 -0.33 42.00 9.56
CA ASP A 565 0.12 41.32 10.78
C ASP A 565 0.21 39.80 10.56
N CYS A 566 -0.66 39.18 9.74
CA CYS A 566 -0.56 37.80 9.37
C CYS A 566 0.76 37.49 8.68
N ALA A 567 1.15 38.25 7.66
CA ALA A 567 2.41 38.10 6.97
C ALA A 567 3.61 38.20 7.90
N ARG A 568 3.58 39.21 8.79
CA ARG A 568 4.63 39.44 9.81
C ARG A 568 4.74 38.29 10.80
N LEU A 569 3.64 37.80 11.35
CA LEU A 569 3.65 36.67 12.29
C LEU A 569 4.19 35.36 11.66
N LEU A 570 3.87 35.12 10.41
CA LEU A 570 4.40 33.97 9.66
C LEU A 570 5.90 34.12 9.41
N GLU A 571 6.36 35.33 9.08
CA GLU A 571 7.78 35.60 8.91
C GLU A 571 8.54 35.49 10.23
N ASP A 572 7.95 35.95 11.33
CA ASP A 572 8.51 35.85 12.68
C ASP A 572 8.65 34.35 13.09
N LEU A 573 7.68 33.51 12.75
CA LEU A 573 7.77 32.06 12.97
C LEU A 573 8.87 31.43 12.11
N ARG A 574 8.95 31.77 10.81
CA ARG A 574 9.99 31.26 9.91
C ARG A 574 11.40 31.62 10.41
N ASN A 575 11.57 32.85 10.86
CA ASN A 575 12.84 33.36 11.31
C ASN A 575 13.19 33.00 12.78
N GLY A 576 12.32 32.21 13.47
CA GLY A 576 12.56 31.79 14.85
C GLY A 576 12.37 32.89 15.90
N ARG A 577 11.77 34.04 15.55
CA ARG A 577 11.38 35.09 16.52
C ARG A 577 10.15 34.68 17.32
N LEU A 578 9.31 33.83 16.74
CA LEU A 578 8.21 33.14 17.44
C LEU A 578 8.44 31.64 17.37
N THR A 579 8.09 30.95 18.45
CA THR A 579 8.12 29.48 18.53
C THR A 579 6.75 28.88 18.19
N PHE A 580 5.65 29.49 18.64
CA PHE A 580 4.30 29.01 18.42
C PHE A 580 3.34 30.08 17.89
N LEU A 581 2.48 29.62 16.96
CA LEU A 581 1.25 30.32 16.59
C LEU A 581 0.04 29.51 17.06
N PHE A 582 -0.82 30.15 17.87
CA PHE A 582 -2.07 29.56 18.33
C PHE A 582 -3.23 30.03 17.45
N THR A 583 -4.01 29.09 16.92
CA THR A 583 -5.08 29.37 15.97
C THR A 583 -6.33 28.55 16.27
N VAL A 584 -7.45 28.94 15.68
CA VAL A 584 -8.70 28.16 15.71
C VAL A 584 -8.89 27.43 14.38
N ASP A 585 -9.19 28.18 13.32
CA ASP A 585 -9.47 27.60 11.99
C ASP A 585 -8.70 28.31 10.85
N LYS A 586 -8.11 29.51 11.10
CA LYS A 586 -7.49 30.35 10.06
C LYS A 586 -6.28 29.74 9.36
N LEU A 587 -5.56 28.83 10.02
CA LEU A 587 -4.45 28.08 9.44
C LEU A 587 -4.91 26.80 8.71
N SER A 588 -6.21 26.50 8.73
CA SER A 588 -6.76 25.33 8.00
C SER A 588 -6.75 25.54 6.50
N GLU A 589 -6.67 26.78 5.98
CA GLU A 589 -6.73 27.10 4.56
C GLU A 589 -5.67 28.13 4.14
N GLY A 590 -5.02 27.87 2.99
CA GLY A 590 -4.27 28.88 2.21
C GLY A 590 -2.89 29.32 2.72
N ILE A 591 -2.38 28.88 3.86
CA ILE A 591 -1.07 29.27 4.38
C ILE A 591 -0.06 28.16 4.21
N ASP A 592 1.04 28.48 3.52
CA ASP A 592 2.15 27.55 3.24
C ASP A 592 3.35 27.86 4.12
N VAL A 593 3.55 27.07 5.18
CA VAL A 593 4.75 27.08 6.04
C VAL A 593 5.26 25.66 6.20
N PRO A 594 6.03 25.14 5.23
CA PRO A 594 6.58 23.78 5.27
C PRO A 594 7.47 23.52 6.48
N GLU A 595 8.06 24.57 7.05
CA GLU A 595 9.01 24.53 8.15
C GLU A 595 8.38 24.15 9.51
N ILE A 596 7.04 24.08 9.59
CA ILE A 596 6.35 23.65 10.83
C ILE A 596 6.79 22.23 11.16
N ASN A 597 7.40 22.07 12.34
CA ASN A 597 7.94 20.79 12.82
C ASN A 597 7.25 20.25 14.07
N ILE A 598 6.34 21.05 14.68
CA ILE A 598 5.53 20.59 15.80
C ILE A 598 4.09 21.10 15.71
N VAL A 599 3.13 20.24 16.08
CA VAL A 599 1.70 20.56 16.15
C VAL A 599 1.14 20.16 17.52
N LEU A 600 0.41 21.08 18.16
CA LEU A 600 -0.31 20.87 19.42
C LEU A 600 -1.82 20.80 19.14
N PHE A 601 -2.46 19.64 19.39
CA PHE A 601 -3.91 19.53 19.40
C PHE A 601 -4.44 19.83 20.82
N LEU A 602 -4.97 21.04 20.99
CA LEU A 602 -5.45 21.56 22.29
C LEU A 602 -6.98 21.53 22.39
N ARG A 603 -7.63 20.93 21.41
CA ARG A 603 -9.09 20.75 21.37
C ARG A 603 -9.43 19.34 20.85
N PRO A 604 -10.57 18.76 21.28
CA PRO A 604 -11.10 17.61 20.59
C PRO A 604 -11.52 18.02 19.17
N THR A 605 -11.02 17.30 18.16
CA THR A 605 -11.37 17.53 16.75
C THR A 605 -12.35 16.45 16.30
N GLU A 606 -13.61 16.84 16.10
CA GLU A 606 -14.72 15.91 15.80
C GLU A 606 -14.73 15.48 14.34
N SER A 607 -14.36 16.39 13.45
CA SER A 607 -14.25 16.11 12.02
C SER A 607 -12.91 15.48 11.70
N LEU A 608 -12.95 14.26 11.14
CA LEU A 608 -11.77 13.58 10.63
C LEU A 608 -11.07 14.40 9.55
N THR A 609 -11.84 15.02 8.66
CA THR A 609 -11.34 15.90 7.59
C THR A 609 -10.53 17.05 8.17
N VAL A 610 -11.06 17.75 9.17
CA VAL A 610 -10.36 18.87 9.84
C VAL A 610 -9.09 18.38 10.52
N PHE A 611 -9.12 17.21 11.19
CA PHE A 611 -7.92 16.62 11.80
C PHE A 611 -6.83 16.35 10.77
N LEU A 612 -7.18 15.70 9.65
CA LEU A 612 -6.24 15.38 8.59
C LEU A 612 -5.70 16.63 7.88
N GLN A 613 -6.52 17.67 7.69
CA GLN A 613 -6.09 18.95 7.15
C GLN A 613 -5.11 19.67 8.08
N GLN A 614 -5.40 19.70 9.37
CA GLN A 614 -4.53 20.29 10.39
C GLN A 614 -3.20 19.54 10.50
N LEU A 615 -3.23 18.22 10.52
CA LEU A 615 -2.04 17.39 10.53
C LEU A 615 -1.21 17.57 9.24
N GLY A 616 -1.88 17.59 8.09
CA GLY A 616 -1.26 17.71 6.77
C GLY A 616 -0.45 19.03 6.59
N ARG A 617 -0.77 20.07 7.33
CA ARG A 617 0.01 21.32 7.29
C ARG A 617 1.44 21.14 7.79
N GLY A 618 1.61 20.30 8.82
CA GLY A 618 2.93 19.97 9.35
C GLY A 618 3.65 18.83 8.60
N LEU A 619 3.00 18.12 7.69
CA LEU A 619 3.61 16.97 7.01
C LEU A 619 4.36 17.32 5.73
N ARG A 620 4.54 18.57 5.39
CA ARG A 620 5.33 18.98 4.22
C ARG A 620 6.83 18.83 4.48
N HIS A 621 7.56 18.43 3.48
CA HIS A 621 9.03 18.40 3.54
C HIS A 621 9.60 19.82 3.58
N ALA A 622 10.60 20.03 4.44
CA ALA A 622 11.39 21.25 4.49
C ALA A 622 12.85 20.91 4.78
N PRO A 623 13.82 21.72 4.33
CA PRO A 623 15.22 21.51 4.65
C PRO A 623 15.45 21.48 6.17
N GLY A 624 16.17 20.47 6.65
CA GLY A 624 16.46 20.29 8.09
C GLY A 624 15.32 19.72 8.93
N LYS A 625 14.19 19.32 8.30
CA LYS A 625 13.05 18.72 8.99
C LYS A 625 12.97 17.22 8.71
N ASP A 626 13.24 16.42 9.72
CA ASP A 626 13.23 14.95 9.60
C ASP A 626 11.84 14.36 9.80
N CYS A 627 11.03 14.91 10.72
CA CYS A 627 9.68 14.47 10.99
C CYS A 627 8.83 15.63 11.54
N LEU A 628 7.53 15.39 11.64
CA LEU A 628 6.59 16.26 12.36
C LEU A 628 6.33 15.67 13.75
N THR A 629 6.57 16.46 14.81
CA THR A 629 6.13 16.10 16.16
C THR A 629 4.69 16.53 16.40
N VAL A 630 3.86 15.62 16.86
CA VAL A 630 2.44 15.86 17.17
C VAL A 630 2.21 15.58 18.64
N LEU A 631 1.81 16.57 19.39
CA LEU A 631 1.33 16.40 20.77
C LEU A 631 -0.18 16.56 20.80
N ASP A 632 -0.88 15.47 21.10
CA ASP A 632 -2.34 15.45 21.20
C ASP A 632 -2.76 15.18 22.64
N PHE A 633 -3.49 16.11 23.23
CA PHE A 633 -3.91 16.02 24.62
C PHE A 633 -5.23 15.26 24.69
N VAL A 634 -5.12 13.97 24.96
CA VAL A 634 -6.23 13.01 24.99
C VAL A 634 -6.76 12.90 26.43
N GLY A 635 -7.89 13.56 26.70
CA GLY A 635 -8.59 13.46 27.98
C GLY A 635 -9.61 12.31 28.03
N GLN A 636 -10.32 12.24 29.14
CA GLN A 636 -11.57 11.47 29.19
C GLN A 636 -12.60 12.15 28.29
N VAL A 637 -12.84 11.53 27.13
CA VAL A 637 -13.73 12.09 26.09
C VAL A 637 -15.14 11.53 26.26
N HIS A 638 -16.13 12.30 25.78
CA HIS A 638 -17.51 11.86 25.78
C HIS A 638 -17.65 10.52 25.02
N ARG A 639 -18.52 9.64 25.54
CA ARG A 639 -18.73 8.28 25.02
C ARG A 639 -19.13 8.19 23.55
N ARG A 640 -19.68 9.26 22.95
CA ARG A 640 -20.05 9.34 21.53
C ARG A 640 -18.92 9.85 20.64
N TYR A 641 -17.82 10.33 21.21
CA TYR A 641 -16.67 10.78 20.46
C TYR A 641 -15.88 9.60 19.84
N ARG A 642 -15.47 9.72 18.59
CA ARG A 642 -14.90 8.64 17.77
C ARG A 642 -13.37 8.70 17.72
N LEU A 643 -12.70 8.22 18.76
CA LEU A 643 -11.23 8.08 18.74
C LEU A 643 -10.77 7.01 17.73
N ASP A 644 -11.60 5.96 17.51
CA ASP A 644 -11.28 4.91 16.55
C ASP A 644 -11.12 5.42 15.12
N SER A 645 -11.98 6.34 14.67
CA SER A 645 -11.89 6.93 13.32
C SER A 645 -10.58 7.71 13.12
N LYS A 646 -10.15 8.46 14.16
CA LYS A 646 -8.94 9.25 14.14
C LYS A 646 -7.69 8.38 13.91
N PHE A 647 -7.55 7.30 14.69
CA PHE A 647 -6.41 6.41 14.56
C PHE A 647 -6.48 5.53 13.31
N LYS A 648 -7.68 5.09 12.90
CA LYS A 648 -7.85 4.37 11.64
C LYS A 648 -7.39 5.17 10.43
N ALA A 649 -7.59 6.48 10.43
CA ALA A 649 -7.16 7.34 9.34
C ALA A 649 -5.64 7.51 9.20
N LEU A 650 -4.88 7.17 10.25
CA LEU A 650 -3.42 7.19 10.25
C LEU A 650 -2.80 5.83 9.87
N LEU A 651 -3.62 4.77 9.78
CA LEU A 651 -3.19 3.42 9.45
C LEU A 651 -3.44 3.10 7.98
N PRO A 652 -2.59 2.29 7.35
CA PRO A 652 -2.85 1.73 6.02
C PRO A 652 -4.16 0.94 6.01
N ARG A 653 -4.86 0.96 4.86
CA ARG A 653 -6.18 0.32 4.72
C ARG A 653 -6.16 -1.16 5.14
N HIS A 654 -7.12 -1.54 6.00
CA HIS A 654 -7.69 -2.88 6.15
C HIS A 654 -6.82 -4.03 6.70
N ARG A 655 -5.74 -3.77 7.44
CA ARG A 655 -4.92 -4.91 7.90
C ARG A 655 -5.30 -5.45 9.28
N PHE A 656 -5.72 -4.62 10.25
CA PHE A 656 -5.87 -5.07 11.64
C PHE A 656 -7.03 -4.38 12.37
N ALA A 657 -7.54 -5.03 13.42
CA ALA A 657 -8.51 -4.43 14.31
C ALA A 657 -7.87 -3.31 15.13
N ILE A 658 -8.48 -2.14 15.15
CA ILE A 658 -7.91 -0.92 15.77
C ILE A 658 -7.61 -1.10 17.26
N ASP A 659 -8.40 -1.86 17.99
CA ASP A 659 -8.16 -2.16 19.41
C ASP A 659 -6.88 -2.98 19.61
N ARG A 660 -6.55 -3.85 18.66
CA ARG A 660 -5.30 -4.60 18.65
C ARG A 660 -4.12 -3.72 18.28
N GLU A 661 -4.27 -2.82 17.30
CA GLU A 661 -3.24 -1.84 16.94
C GLU A 661 -2.86 -0.98 18.15
N VAL A 662 -3.85 -0.40 18.83
CA VAL A 662 -3.63 0.42 20.03
C VAL A 662 -3.00 -0.38 21.17
N ALA A 663 -3.42 -1.65 21.35
CA ALA A 663 -2.86 -2.52 22.39
C ALA A 663 -1.39 -2.90 22.14
N LEU A 664 -0.96 -2.95 20.88
CA LEU A 664 0.38 -3.34 20.43
C LEU A 664 1.27 -2.15 20.02
N ASP A 665 0.90 -0.91 20.40
CA ASP A 665 1.65 0.31 20.05
C ASP A 665 1.79 0.57 18.54
N PHE A 666 0.74 0.27 17.77
CA PHE A 666 0.63 0.57 16.34
C PHE A 666 1.79 0.01 15.48
N PRO A 667 1.98 -1.30 15.43
CA PRO A 667 3.10 -1.92 14.72
C PRO A 667 3.06 -1.74 13.19
N HIS A 668 1.93 -1.31 12.61
CA HIS A 668 1.71 -1.27 11.16
C HIS A 668 1.52 0.15 10.60
N LEU A 669 2.19 1.13 11.19
CA LEU A 669 2.22 2.51 10.66
C LEU A 669 3.05 2.61 9.37
N PRO A 670 2.80 3.66 8.55
CA PRO A 670 3.70 3.99 7.44
C PRO A 670 5.15 4.18 7.90
N ALA A 671 6.10 3.86 7.00
CA ALA A 671 7.52 3.90 7.31
C ALA A 671 7.98 5.26 7.86
N GLY A 672 8.70 5.25 8.99
CA GLY A 672 9.17 6.44 9.68
C GLY A 672 8.14 7.11 10.59
N CYS A 673 6.88 6.67 10.59
CA CYS A 673 5.85 7.18 11.50
C CYS A 673 5.83 6.39 12.81
N SER A 674 5.48 7.06 13.90
CA SER A 674 5.25 6.42 15.19
C SER A 674 4.05 7.04 15.92
N ILE A 675 3.31 6.23 16.66
CA ILE A 675 2.27 6.65 17.59
C ILE A 675 2.61 6.07 18.96
N GLN A 676 2.80 6.93 19.94
CA GLN A 676 3.04 6.57 21.33
C GLN A 676 1.95 7.19 22.18
N LEU A 677 1.23 6.37 22.92
CA LEU A 677 0.24 6.81 23.89
C LEU A 677 0.82 6.60 25.29
N ASP A 678 0.76 7.60 26.15
CA ASP A 678 1.09 7.38 27.55
C ASP A 678 0.12 6.34 28.17
N ARG A 679 0.48 5.78 29.32
CA ARG A 679 -0.29 4.70 29.94
C ARG A 679 -1.76 5.06 30.18
N GLN A 680 -2.03 6.31 30.51
CA GLN A 680 -3.36 6.80 30.86
C GLN A 680 -4.17 7.10 29.59
N SER A 681 -3.60 7.80 28.63
CA SER A 681 -4.25 8.08 27.35
C SER A 681 -4.53 6.79 26.56
N ARG A 682 -3.63 5.78 26.58
CA ARG A 682 -3.87 4.45 26.00
C ARG A 682 -5.12 3.80 26.61
N GLN A 683 -5.27 3.85 27.92
CA GLN A 683 -6.43 3.31 28.59
C GLN A 683 -7.71 4.02 28.16
N TYR A 684 -7.71 5.35 28.08
CA TYR A 684 -8.87 6.13 27.62
C TYR A 684 -9.25 5.79 26.18
N VAL A 685 -8.26 5.65 25.29
CA VAL A 685 -8.48 5.26 23.89
C VAL A 685 -9.06 3.85 23.79
N LEU A 686 -8.49 2.87 24.49
CA LEU A 686 -8.98 1.50 24.50
C LEU A 686 -10.40 1.37 25.06
N ASP A 687 -10.70 2.07 26.14
CA ASP A 687 -12.03 2.06 26.75
C ASP A 687 -13.06 2.68 25.83
N ASN A 688 -12.75 3.79 25.16
CA ASN A 688 -13.61 4.42 24.16
C ASN A 688 -13.84 3.50 22.95
N ILE A 689 -12.79 2.90 22.39
CA ILE A 689 -12.88 1.97 21.26
C ILE A 689 -13.72 0.75 21.64
N ARG A 690 -13.46 0.12 22.78
CA ARG A 690 -14.19 -1.06 23.24
C ARG A 690 -15.66 -0.75 23.52
N ALA A 691 -15.95 0.41 24.11
CA ALA A 691 -17.31 0.88 24.32
C ALA A 691 -18.04 1.07 22.99
N ASN A 692 -17.33 1.57 21.98
CA ASN A 692 -17.89 1.76 20.64
C ASN A 692 -18.06 0.44 19.88
N LEU A 693 -17.13 -0.50 19.95
CA LEU A 693 -17.23 -1.81 19.29
C LEU A 693 -18.36 -2.69 19.86
N LYS A 694 -18.61 -2.64 21.15
CA LYS A 694 -19.68 -3.44 21.80
C LYS A 694 -21.09 -2.97 21.48
N ARG A 695 -21.29 -1.76 20.93
CA ARG A 695 -22.58 -1.07 20.80
C ARG A 695 -23.08 -0.89 19.37
N LEU A 696 -22.56 -1.62 18.37
CA LEU A 696 -23.04 -1.51 16.99
C LEU A 696 -24.57 -1.60 16.88
N ASN A 697 -25.20 -2.49 17.65
CA ASN A 697 -26.66 -2.66 17.68
C ASN A 697 -27.43 -1.43 18.22
N VAL A 698 -26.77 -0.54 18.95
CA VAL A 698 -27.36 0.71 19.46
C VAL A 698 -26.95 1.90 18.57
N GLN A 699 -25.72 1.92 18.11
CA GLN A 699 -25.19 3.04 17.35
C GLN A 699 -25.70 3.11 15.91
N VAL A 700 -25.90 1.97 15.25
CA VAL A 700 -26.41 1.96 13.87
C VAL A 700 -27.80 2.56 13.80
N PRO A 701 -28.77 2.15 14.66
CA PRO A 701 -30.06 2.82 14.74
C PRO A 701 -29.99 4.32 15.01
N ASP A 702 -29.21 4.75 16.02
CA ASP A 702 -29.06 6.17 16.35
C ASP A 702 -28.53 6.98 15.15
N ARG A 703 -27.55 6.43 14.42
CA ARG A 703 -26.96 7.07 13.23
C ARG A 703 -27.87 7.08 12.02
N LEU A 704 -28.65 6.04 11.83
CA LEU A 704 -29.68 6.01 10.78
C LEU A 704 -30.72 7.12 11.02
N GLN A 705 -31.11 7.32 12.29
CA GLN A 705 -32.13 8.30 12.67
C GLN A 705 -31.66 9.75 12.45
N THR A 706 -30.36 10.04 12.62
CA THR A 706 -29.78 11.39 12.49
C THR A 706 -29.16 11.64 11.11
N PHE A 707 -28.95 10.60 10.30
CA PHE A 707 -28.17 10.67 9.06
C PHE A 707 -28.60 11.80 8.11
N THR A 708 -29.89 11.85 7.76
CA THR A 708 -30.39 12.86 6.80
C THR A 708 -30.30 14.28 7.37
N SER A 709 -30.54 14.46 8.68
CA SER A 709 -30.44 15.76 9.33
C SER A 709 -29.00 16.24 9.51
N GLU A 710 -28.05 15.34 9.65
CA GLU A 710 -26.62 15.66 9.79
C GLU A 710 -25.92 15.89 8.44
N THR A 711 -26.31 15.15 7.41
CA THR A 711 -25.61 15.13 6.13
C THR A 711 -26.33 15.89 5.01
N GLY A 712 -27.64 16.11 5.14
CA GLY A 712 -28.50 16.60 4.05
C GLY A 712 -28.67 15.61 2.90
N GLN A 713 -28.10 14.39 3.00
CA GLN A 713 -28.16 13.36 1.95
C GLN A 713 -29.31 12.40 2.18
N GLU A 714 -29.77 11.79 1.09
CA GLU A 714 -30.74 10.70 1.15
C GLU A 714 -30.13 9.49 1.86
N LEU A 715 -30.91 8.83 2.74
CA LEU A 715 -30.52 7.64 3.45
C LEU A 715 -30.55 6.43 2.51
N THR A 716 -29.47 6.17 1.80
CA THR A 716 -29.22 4.95 1.03
C THR A 716 -28.12 4.13 1.68
N PHE A 717 -28.06 2.82 1.37
CA PHE A 717 -26.97 1.95 1.84
C PHE A 717 -25.60 2.54 1.51
N GLY A 718 -25.41 2.97 0.26
CA GLY A 718 -24.15 3.53 -0.20
C GLY A 718 -23.74 4.81 0.51
N ASN A 719 -24.67 5.75 0.70
CA ASN A 719 -24.38 7.02 1.37
C ASN A 719 -24.06 6.79 2.86
N PHE A 720 -24.80 5.90 3.51
CA PHE A 720 -24.60 5.57 4.91
C PHE A 720 -23.23 4.90 5.16
N ILE A 721 -22.86 3.90 4.34
CA ILE A 721 -21.58 3.20 4.41
C ILE A 721 -20.44 4.19 4.20
N ARG A 722 -20.52 5.07 3.21
CA ARG A 722 -19.50 6.05 2.86
C ARG A 722 -19.27 7.07 3.96
N TYR A 723 -20.35 7.62 4.49
CA TYR A 723 -20.27 8.65 5.53
C TYR A 723 -19.74 8.12 6.86
N HIS A 724 -20.19 6.94 7.28
CA HIS A 724 -19.80 6.35 8.54
C HIS A 724 -18.59 5.41 8.47
N GLU A 725 -18.04 5.19 7.28
CA GLU A 725 -16.90 4.30 7.00
C GLU A 725 -17.09 2.88 7.58
N TYR A 726 -18.33 2.35 7.49
CA TYR A 726 -18.58 0.97 7.89
C TYR A 726 -18.10 0.00 6.81
N GLU A 727 -17.60 -1.16 7.25
CA GLU A 727 -17.43 -2.31 6.37
C GLU A 727 -18.80 -2.97 6.12
N PRO A 728 -19.26 -3.08 4.86
CA PRO A 728 -20.57 -3.61 4.52
C PRO A 728 -20.87 -4.96 5.16
N GLU A 729 -19.88 -5.88 5.11
CA GLU A 729 -20.01 -7.22 5.67
C GLU A 729 -20.22 -7.22 7.19
N VAL A 730 -19.72 -6.23 7.91
CA VAL A 730 -19.91 -6.10 9.38
C VAL A 730 -21.36 -5.76 9.70
N LEU A 731 -21.96 -4.86 8.93
CA LEU A 731 -23.38 -4.51 9.09
C LEU A 731 -24.28 -5.66 8.64
N LEU A 732 -24.05 -6.20 7.43
CA LEU A 732 -24.92 -7.20 6.81
C LEU A 732 -24.82 -8.59 7.46
N THR A 733 -23.71 -8.92 8.12
CA THR A 733 -23.61 -10.13 8.94
C THR A 733 -24.52 -10.07 10.17
N ARG A 734 -24.75 -8.88 10.72
CA ARG A 734 -25.58 -8.68 11.91
C ARG A 734 -27.05 -8.54 11.58
N GLU A 735 -27.40 -7.74 10.55
CA GLU A 735 -28.76 -7.47 10.16
C GLU A 735 -28.84 -7.12 8.66
N THR A 736 -30.01 -7.33 8.02
CA THR A 736 -30.33 -6.83 6.69
C THR A 736 -30.37 -5.31 6.69
N TRP A 737 -30.23 -4.67 5.53
CA TRP A 737 -30.32 -3.21 5.47
C TRP A 737 -31.71 -2.71 5.87
N THR A 738 -32.79 -3.34 5.34
CA THR A 738 -34.17 -3.09 5.77
C THR A 738 -34.38 -3.42 7.25
N GLY A 739 -33.76 -4.49 7.78
CA GLY A 739 -33.81 -4.81 9.20
C GLY A 739 -33.20 -3.76 10.11
N TRP A 740 -32.10 -3.08 9.66
CA TRP A 740 -31.56 -1.93 10.37
C TRP A 740 -32.53 -0.73 10.35
N LYS A 741 -33.13 -0.42 9.19
CA LYS A 741 -34.17 0.62 9.05
C LYS A 741 -35.42 0.31 9.91
N ALA A 742 -35.81 -0.94 10.00
CA ALA A 742 -36.96 -1.39 10.84
C ALA A 742 -36.75 -1.11 12.33
N LYS A 743 -35.51 -1.18 12.83
CA LYS A 743 -35.19 -0.87 14.25
C LYS A 743 -35.46 0.59 14.65
N ILE A 744 -35.56 1.48 13.68
CA ILE A 744 -35.92 2.89 13.87
C ILE A 744 -37.28 3.23 13.26
N HIS A 745 -38.11 2.23 13.02
CA HIS A 745 -39.49 2.32 12.49
C HIS A 745 -39.60 3.00 11.11
N LEU A 746 -38.55 3.00 10.30
CA LEU A 746 -38.59 3.49 8.91
C LEU A 746 -39.19 2.44 7.96
N GLU A 747 -39.06 1.17 8.29
CA GLU A 747 -39.49 0.05 7.46
C GLU A 747 -40.13 -1.04 8.35
N PRO A 748 -41.02 -1.89 7.81
CA PRO A 748 -41.49 -3.06 8.52
C PRO A 748 -40.41 -4.13 8.66
N VAL A 749 -40.49 -4.94 9.71
CA VAL A 749 -39.57 -6.07 9.90
C VAL A 749 -39.84 -7.11 8.82
N PRO A 750 -38.85 -7.55 8.06
CA PRO A 750 -39.00 -8.54 7.02
C PRO A 750 -39.25 -9.92 7.67
N GLU A 751 -40.34 -10.58 7.27
CA GLU A 751 -40.64 -11.95 7.66
C GLU A 751 -40.50 -12.88 6.45
N ASP A 752 -39.55 -13.81 6.50
CA ASP A 752 -39.29 -14.78 5.44
C ASP A 752 -38.67 -16.06 6.03
N PRO A 753 -39.13 -17.26 5.66
CA PRO A 753 -38.53 -18.52 6.11
C PRO A 753 -37.09 -18.68 5.68
N ASP A 754 -36.65 -18.03 4.59
CA ASP A 754 -35.28 -18.04 4.09
C ASP A 754 -34.43 -16.84 4.56
N LEU A 755 -34.96 -15.99 5.43
CA LEU A 755 -34.32 -14.76 5.85
C LEU A 755 -32.85 -14.95 6.27
N ALA A 756 -32.55 -16.02 7.02
CA ALA A 756 -31.17 -16.33 7.44
C ALA A 756 -30.23 -16.70 6.28
N ARG A 757 -30.78 -17.27 5.18
CA ARG A 757 -30.02 -17.56 3.96
C ARG A 757 -29.85 -16.31 3.09
N LEU A 758 -30.93 -15.56 2.93
CA LEU A 758 -30.98 -14.34 2.15
C LEU A 758 -30.09 -13.25 2.77
N LYS A 759 -30.01 -13.18 4.09
CA LYS A 759 -29.03 -12.34 4.78
C LYS A 759 -27.58 -12.65 4.38
N ARG A 760 -27.23 -13.93 4.24
CA ARG A 760 -25.91 -14.33 3.70
C ARG A 760 -25.75 -13.98 2.23
N ALA A 761 -26.84 -13.93 1.45
CA ALA A 761 -26.82 -13.44 0.07
C ALA A 761 -26.45 -11.96 0.01
N LEU A 762 -27.00 -11.11 0.91
CA LEU A 762 -26.62 -9.70 0.99
C LEU A 762 -25.13 -9.51 1.27
N VAL A 763 -24.55 -10.31 2.18
CA VAL A 763 -23.10 -10.29 2.46
C VAL A 763 -22.29 -10.68 1.21
N ARG A 764 -22.72 -11.71 0.46
CA ARG A 764 -22.05 -12.10 -0.79
C ARG A 764 -22.20 -11.04 -1.89
N ALA A 765 -23.39 -10.40 -1.97
CA ALA A 765 -23.64 -9.32 -2.92
C ALA A 765 -22.70 -8.13 -2.72
N ALA A 766 -22.33 -7.82 -1.47
CA ALA A 766 -21.36 -6.77 -1.17
C ALA A 766 -19.94 -7.07 -1.69
N PHE A 767 -19.64 -8.31 -2.07
CA PHE A 767 -18.40 -8.71 -2.72
C PHE A 767 -18.50 -8.81 -4.26
N ILE A 768 -19.63 -8.45 -4.86
CA ILE A 768 -19.77 -8.43 -6.32
C ILE A 768 -19.21 -7.12 -6.83
N ASN A 769 -17.97 -7.14 -7.31
CA ASN A 769 -17.33 -5.96 -7.87
C ASN A 769 -17.18 -5.99 -9.40
N GLY A 770 -17.60 -7.07 -10.06
CA GLY A 770 -17.68 -7.17 -11.52
C GLY A 770 -18.88 -6.36 -12.04
N PRO A 771 -18.68 -5.29 -12.86
CA PRO A 771 -19.78 -4.43 -13.29
C PRO A 771 -20.78 -5.14 -14.21
N GLN A 772 -20.33 -6.08 -15.03
CA GLN A 772 -21.23 -6.84 -15.91
C GLN A 772 -22.06 -7.85 -15.10
N GLU A 773 -21.41 -8.56 -14.16
CA GLU A 773 -22.08 -9.47 -13.24
C GLU A 773 -23.16 -8.76 -12.42
N ALA A 774 -22.82 -7.62 -11.81
CA ALA A 774 -23.76 -6.82 -11.03
C ALA A 774 -24.95 -6.34 -11.87
N LYS A 775 -24.71 -5.90 -13.10
CA LYS A 775 -25.75 -5.49 -14.06
C LYS A 775 -26.67 -6.65 -14.44
N LEU A 776 -26.10 -7.84 -14.70
CA LEU A 776 -26.87 -9.03 -15.02
C LEU A 776 -27.74 -9.47 -13.83
N LEU A 777 -27.19 -9.45 -12.62
CA LEU A 777 -27.92 -9.83 -11.41
C LEU A 777 -29.08 -8.86 -11.13
N ARG A 778 -28.85 -7.56 -11.23
CA ARG A 778 -29.91 -6.54 -11.09
C ARG A 778 -31.04 -6.73 -12.11
N ARG A 779 -30.69 -7.01 -13.38
CA ARG A 779 -31.69 -7.32 -14.43
C ARG A 779 -32.49 -8.57 -14.10
N ALA A 780 -31.81 -9.65 -13.64
CA ALA A 780 -32.48 -10.89 -13.28
C ALA A 780 -33.45 -10.71 -12.10
N ILE A 781 -33.03 -9.99 -11.07
CA ILE A 781 -33.88 -9.66 -9.91
C ILE A 781 -35.08 -8.80 -10.35
N SER A 782 -34.84 -7.76 -11.16
CA SER A 782 -35.92 -6.88 -11.64
C SER A 782 -36.94 -7.62 -12.51
N ALA A 783 -36.50 -8.52 -13.40
CA ALA A 783 -37.37 -9.34 -14.23
C ALA A 783 -38.19 -10.31 -13.35
N ALA A 784 -37.57 -10.92 -12.33
CA ALA A 784 -38.26 -11.80 -11.38
C ALA A 784 -39.35 -11.06 -10.58
N VAL A 785 -39.05 -9.87 -10.09
CA VAL A 785 -40.01 -9.04 -9.34
C VAL A 785 -41.21 -8.62 -10.20
N ARG A 786 -41.00 -8.36 -11.51
CA ARG A 786 -42.06 -8.03 -12.45
C ARG A 786 -42.86 -9.25 -12.96
N GLY A 787 -42.42 -10.46 -12.62
CA GLY A 787 -43.03 -11.69 -13.14
C GLY A 787 -42.75 -11.95 -14.63
N GLU A 788 -41.76 -11.31 -15.19
CA GLU A 788 -41.37 -11.36 -16.61
C GLU A 788 -40.33 -12.47 -16.94
N LEU A 789 -40.23 -13.49 -16.12
CA LEU A 789 -39.33 -14.63 -16.29
C LEU A 789 -39.72 -15.59 -17.46
N THR A 790 -40.80 -15.27 -18.19
CA THR A 790 -41.30 -16.07 -19.30
C THR A 790 -40.47 -16.02 -20.55
N GLU A 791 -39.65 -14.98 -20.75
CA GLU A 791 -38.56 -14.98 -21.76
C GLU A 791 -37.24 -15.34 -21.06
N PRO A 792 -36.50 -16.34 -21.56
CA PRO A 792 -35.23 -16.70 -20.95
C PRO A 792 -34.33 -15.45 -20.96
N LEU A 793 -33.89 -15.06 -19.75
CA LEU A 793 -32.77 -14.15 -19.63
C LEU A 793 -31.59 -14.75 -20.39
N ALA A 794 -31.41 -14.53 -21.65
CA ALA A 794 -30.46 -15.17 -22.56
C ALA A 794 -29.04 -15.43 -21.95
N LEU A 795 -29.03 -16.08 -20.78
CA LEU A 795 -27.86 -16.45 -19.99
C LEU A 795 -27.50 -17.91 -20.26
N ASP A 796 -26.23 -18.16 -20.51
CA ASP A 796 -25.71 -19.52 -20.55
C ASP A 796 -25.78 -20.19 -19.16
N SER A 797 -25.63 -21.50 -19.13
CA SER A 797 -25.73 -22.30 -17.90
C SER A 797 -24.68 -21.92 -16.87
N ALA A 798 -23.48 -21.55 -17.31
CA ALA A 798 -22.38 -21.13 -16.44
C ALA A 798 -22.70 -19.80 -15.72
N SER A 799 -23.22 -18.83 -16.46
CA SER A 799 -23.69 -17.55 -15.90
C SER A 799 -24.83 -17.73 -14.93
N GLN A 800 -25.82 -18.59 -15.26
CA GLN A 800 -26.93 -18.92 -14.36
C GLN A 800 -26.42 -19.51 -13.04
N MET A 801 -25.51 -20.49 -13.11
CA MET A 801 -24.96 -21.12 -11.90
C MET A 801 -24.08 -20.20 -11.08
N LEU A 802 -23.32 -19.32 -11.72
CA LEU A 802 -22.52 -18.29 -11.03
C LEU A 802 -23.45 -17.39 -10.21
N LEU A 803 -24.50 -16.82 -10.83
CA LEU A 803 -25.49 -15.97 -10.13
C LEU A 803 -26.27 -16.74 -9.07
N TYR A 804 -26.60 -18.02 -9.32
CA TYR A 804 -27.24 -18.88 -8.33
C TYR A 804 -26.39 -19.00 -7.05
N TYR A 805 -25.08 -19.28 -7.19
CA TYR A 805 -24.19 -19.41 -6.04
C TYR A 805 -23.95 -18.10 -5.31
N ARG A 806 -24.00 -16.96 -6.01
CA ARG A 806 -24.03 -15.63 -5.36
C ARG A 806 -25.20 -15.47 -4.42
N LEU A 807 -26.39 -15.87 -4.87
CA LEU A 807 -27.62 -15.68 -4.11
C LEU A 807 -27.80 -16.76 -3.01
N TRP A 808 -27.64 -18.03 -3.35
CA TRP A 808 -28.02 -19.13 -2.46
C TRP A 808 -26.82 -19.81 -1.77
N GLY A 809 -25.66 -19.85 -2.41
CA GLY A 809 -24.38 -20.27 -1.82
C GLY A 809 -24.24 -21.74 -1.48
N ASP A 810 -25.23 -22.58 -1.79
CA ASP A 810 -25.20 -24.03 -1.60
C ASP A 810 -25.99 -24.72 -2.73
N ARG A 811 -25.83 -26.04 -2.88
CA ARG A 811 -26.50 -26.80 -3.91
C ARG A 811 -28.02 -26.82 -3.74
N GLY A 812 -28.73 -26.97 -4.86
CA GLY A 812 -30.19 -26.83 -4.93
C GLY A 812 -30.97 -27.82 -4.05
N ASP A 813 -30.52 -29.09 -3.98
CA ASP A 813 -31.17 -30.12 -3.15
C ASP A 813 -31.16 -29.77 -1.65
N ARG A 814 -30.11 -29.08 -1.15
CA ARG A 814 -30.05 -28.63 0.24
C ARG A 814 -30.91 -27.40 0.53
N VAL A 815 -31.14 -26.61 -0.51
CA VAL A 815 -31.90 -25.36 -0.40
C VAL A 815 -33.35 -25.58 -0.78
N GLY A 816 -33.68 -26.71 -1.46
CA GLY A 816 -34.98 -27.01 -1.98
C GLY A 816 -35.30 -26.24 -3.28
N ILE A 817 -34.30 -26.02 -4.13
CA ILE A 817 -34.40 -25.29 -5.40
C ILE A 817 -33.97 -26.24 -6.53
N ARG A 818 -34.75 -26.32 -7.59
CA ARG A 818 -34.61 -27.26 -8.71
C ARG A 818 -34.12 -26.58 -10.01
N SER A 819 -34.33 -25.27 -10.15
CA SER A 819 -33.90 -24.50 -11.31
C SER A 819 -33.47 -23.08 -10.92
N PHE A 820 -32.78 -22.39 -11.84
CA PHE A 820 -32.39 -21.00 -11.65
C PHE A 820 -33.63 -20.08 -11.62
N GLU A 821 -34.66 -20.38 -12.43
CA GLU A 821 -35.90 -19.63 -12.46
C GLU A 821 -36.63 -19.75 -11.11
N GLU A 822 -36.70 -20.95 -10.52
CA GLU A 822 -37.27 -21.19 -9.18
C GLU A 822 -36.49 -20.40 -8.12
N ALA A 823 -35.15 -20.33 -8.26
CA ALA A 823 -34.31 -19.56 -7.37
C ALA A 823 -34.64 -18.06 -7.40
N LEU A 824 -34.85 -17.51 -8.61
CA LEU A 824 -35.25 -16.12 -8.78
C LEU A 824 -36.69 -15.85 -8.33
N GLN A 825 -37.63 -16.73 -8.62
CA GLN A 825 -39.04 -16.60 -8.16
C GLN A 825 -39.12 -16.60 -6.64
N ARG A 826 -38.37 -17.47 -5.98
CA ARG A 826 -38.32 -17.57 -4.52
C ARG A 826 -37.67 -16.33 -3.90
N LEU A 827 -36.66 -15.74 -4.55
CA LEU A 827 -36.07 -14.46 -4.14
C LEU A 827 -37.09 -13.31 -4.32
N ALA A 828 -37.77 -13.27 -5.47
CA ALA A 828 -38.74 -12.22 -5.80
C ALA A 828 -40.00 -12.24 -4.88
N ALA A 829 -40.29 -13.36 -4.22
CA ALA A 829 -41.30 -13.43 -3.18
C ALA A 829 -40.98 -12.53 -1.97
N ASN A 830 -39.76 -12.04 -1.84
CA ASN A 830 -39.32 -11.12 -0.78
C ASN A 830 -38.90 -9.76 -1.36
N PRO A 831 -39.81 -8.80 -1.55
CA PRO A 831 -39.52 -7.50 -2.12
C PRO A 831 -38.51 -6.68 -1.33
N THR A 832 -38.47 -6.81 -0.01
CA THR A 832 -37.55 -6.05 0.86
C THR A 832 -36.13 -6.50 0.66
N ILE A 833 -35.84 -7.80 0.54
CA ILE A 833 -34.54 -8.33 0.24
C ILE A 833 -34.13 -7.97 -1.18
N CYS A 834 -35.03 -7.97 -2.13
CA CYS A 834 -34.74 -7.51 -3.50
C CYS A 834 -34.33 -6.03 -3.53
N ALA A 835 -34.97 -5.18 -2.75
CA ALA A 835 -34.60 -3.77 -2.61
C ALA A 835 -33.24 -3.62 -1.92
N ASP A 836 -32.99 -4.37 -0.83
CA ASP A 836 -31.66 -4.37 -0.18
C ASP A 836 -30.56 -4.81 -1.16
N LEU A 837 -30.79 -5.86 -1.94
CA LEU A 837 -29.85 -6.32 -2.98
C LEU A 837 -29.59 -5.26 -4.03
N ASP A 838 -30.64 -4.55 -4.50
CA ASP A 838 -30.48 -3.50 -5.48
C ASP A 838 -29.64 -2.33 -4.94
N GLU A 839 -29.88 -1.87 -3.71
CA GLU A 839 -29.08 -0.82 -3.06
C GLU A 839 -27.62 -1.27 -2.85
N ILE A 840 -27.38 -2.52 -2.41
CA ILE A 840 -26.03 -3.06 -2.19
C ILE A 840 -25.29 -3.22 -3.51
N LEU A 841 -25.94 -3.73 -4.55
CA LEU A 841 -25.36 -3.88 -5.89
C LEU A 841 -25.10 -2.51 -6.53
N ALA A 842 -25.97 -1.53 -6.33
CA ALA A 842 -25.73 -0.16 -6.77
C ALA A 842 -24.49 0.44 -6.09
N TRP A 843 -24.38 0.29 -4.77
CA TRP A 843 -23.20 0.69 -4.02
C TRP A 843 -21.93 -0.03 -4.50
N SER A 844 -22.01 -1.34 -4.71
CA SER A 844 -20.89 -2.16 -5.17
C SER A 844 -20.41 -1.73 -6.56
N GLN A 845 -21.33 -1.45 -7.49
CA GLN A 845 -21.03 -0.90 -8.80
C GLN A 845 -20.36 0.48 -8.69
N ASP A 846 -20.88 1.33 -7.81
CA ASP A 846 -20.38 2.69 -7.59
C ASP A 846 -18.95 2.72 -7.01
N THR A 847 -18.63 1.74 -6.19
CA THR A 847 -17.30 1.60 -5.56
C THR A 847 -16.35 0.64 -6.28
N SER A 848 -16.82 -0.03 -7.35
CA SER A 848 -16.01 -1.01 -8.08
C SER A 848 -14.76 -0.39 -8.69
N THR A 849 -13.64 -1.11 -8.55
CA THR A 849 -12.35 -0.79 -9.18
C THR A 849 -12.08 -1.63 -10.44
N VAL A 850 -13.05 -2.39 -10.90
CA VAL A 850 -12.94 -3.34 -12.02
C VAL A 850 -13.38 -2.69 -13.32
N SER A 851 -12.59 -2.87 -14.40
CA SER A 851 -12.90 -2.28 -15.72
C SER A 851 -14.06 -2.97 -16.45
N GLY A 852 -14.49 -4.15 -16.00
CA GLY A 852 -15.54 -4.95 -16.65
C GLY A 852 -15.08 -5.62 -17.95
N GLU A 853 -13.77 -5.77 -18.15
CA GLU A 853 -13.22 -6.48 -19.28
C GLU A 853 -13.46 -7.99 -19.13
N PRO A 854 -14.06 -8.66 -20.15
CA PRO A 854 -14.21 -10.10 -20.13
C PRO A 854 -12.84 -10.77 -20.26
N LEU A 855 -12.70 -11.96 -19.68
CA LEU A 855 -11.49 -12.77 -19.86
C LEU A 855 -11.35 -13.20 -21.33
N THR A 856 -10.21 -12.90 -21.95
CA THR A 856 -9.88 -13.40 -23.27
C THR A 856 -9.35 -14.83 -23.17
N LEU A 857 -10.22 -15.81 -23.37
CA LEU A 857 -9.93 -17.24 -23.29
C LEU A 857 -10.31 -17.93 -24.60
N PRO A 858 -9.78 -19.14 -24.89
CA PRO A 858 -10.17 -19.93 -26.07
C PRO A 858 -11.64 -20.41 -26.06
N TYR A 859 -12.35 -20.19 -24.97
CA TYR A 859 -13.74 -20.57 -24.74
C TYR A 859 -14.49 -19.46 -23.99
N ALA A 860 -15.81 -19.48 -24.07
CA ALA A 860 -16.65 -18.52 -23.33
C ALA A 860 -16.55 -18.76 -21.81
N CYS A 861 -16.35 -17.71 -21.05
CA CYS A 861 -16.26 -17.76 -19.60
C CYS A 861 -16.96 -16.51 -19.01
N PRO A 862 -17.85 -16.67 -18.02
CA PRO A 862 -18.61 -15.55 -17.45
C PRO A 862 -17.81 -14.72 -16.45
N LEU A 863 -16.56 -15.09 -16.18
CA LEU A 863 -15.72 -14.35 -15.21
C LEU A 863 -15.14 -13.07 -15.83
N GLU A 864 -15.10 -12.02 -15.04
CA GLU A 864 -14.50 -10.74 -15.40
C GLU A 864 -13.08 -10.61 -14.83
N LEU A 865 -12.19 -9.98 -15.58
CA LEU A 865 -10.83 -9.70 -15.13
C LEU A 865 -10.87 -8.78 -13.90
N HIS A 866 -10.07 -9.12 -12.88
CA HIS A 866 -9.95 -8.44 -11.59
C HIS A 866 -11.21 -8.45 -10.72
N ALA A 867 -12.29 -9.09 -11.14
CA ALA A 867 -13.45 -9.29 -10.29
C ALA A 867 -13.23 -10.37 -9.21
N TRP A 868 -14.06 -10.34 -8.19
CA TRP A 868 -13.93 -11.17 -6.98
C TRP A 868 -14.84 -12.39 -7.04
N TYR A 869 -14.28 -13.57 -6.79
CA TYR A 869 -15.02 -14.82 -6.84
C TYR A 869 -14.67 -15.75 -5.68
N SER A 870 -15.64 -16.40 -5.11
CA SER A 870 -15.43 -17.54 -4.21
C SER A 870 -15.06 -18.81 -5.01
N ILE A 871 -14.50 -19.81 -4.32
CA ILE A 871 -14.15 -21.10 -4.95
C ILE A 871 -15.38 -21.73 -5.63
N ARG A 872 -16.56 -21.63 -5.05
CA ARG A 872 -17.80 -22.21 -5.62
C ARG A 872 -18.23 -21.52 -6.90
N GLU A 873 -18.09 -20.21 -6.94
CA GLU A 873 -18.41 -19.39 -8.11
C GLU A 873 -17.41 -19.67 -9.26
N ILE A 874 -16.12 -19.83 -8.94
CA ILE A 874 -15.12 -20.26 -9.91
C ILE A 874 -15.51 -21.63 -10.48
N GLN A 875 -15.86 -22.57 -9.65
CA GLN A 875 -16.26 -23.90 -10.11
C GLN A 875 -17.58 -23.90 -10.91
N ALA A 876 -18.52 -23.02 -10.55
CA ALA A 876 -19.78 -22.82 -11.29
C ALA A 876 -19.51 -22.27 -12.70
N ALA A 877 -18.58 -21.33 -12.84
CA ALA A 877 -18.19 -20.77 -14.13
C ALA A 877 -17.62 -21.82 -15.10
N PHE A 878 -17.07 -22.91 -14.57
CA PHE A 878 -16.52 -24.03 -15.35
C PHE A 878 -17.41 -25.29 -15.34
N GLY A 879 -18.68 -25.18 -14.89
CA GLY A 879 -19.64 -26.28 -14.87
C GLY A 879 -19.32 -27.41 -13.88
N ARG A 880 -18.43 -27.19 -12.90
CA ARG A 880 -18.10 -28.18 -11.84
C ARG A 880 -18.95 -28.01 -10.59
N ALA A 881 -19.58 -26.87 -10.40
CA ALA A 881 -20.58 -26.64 -9.37
C ALA A 881 -21.91 -26.32 -10.07
N ASP A 882 -22.97 -27.05 -9.70
CA ASP A 882 -24.31 -26.91 -10.21
C ASP A 882 -25.35 -27.08 -9.08
N LEU A 883 -26.62 -27.27 -9.42
CA LEU A 883 -27.70 -27.47 -8.43
C LEU A 883 -27.57 -28.80 -7.64
N GLN A 884 -26.77 -29.76 -8.11
CA GLN A 884 -26.60 -31.07 -7.49
C GLN A 884 -25.23 -31.23 -6.82
N SER A 885 -24.23 -30.47 -7.27
CA SER A 885 -22.85 -30.55 -6.80
C SER A 885 -22.28 -29.20 -6.44
N THR A 886 -21.59 -29.10 -5.31
CA THR A 886 -20.79 -27.92 -4.94
C THR A 886 -19.38 -27.93 -5.53
N GLY A 887 -19.06 -28.92 -6.35
CA GLY A 887 -17.72 -29.11 -6.86
C GLY A 887 -16.73 -29.67 -5.83
N GLN A 888 -15.44 -29.61 -6.16
CA GLN A 888 -14.38 -30.14 -5.30
C GLN A 888 -14.05 -29.17 -4.15
N THR A 889 -13.74 -29.71 -2.98
CA THR A 889 -13.25 -28.97 -1.81
C THR A 889 -11.72 -28.77 -1.86
N GLY A 890 -11.11 -28.79 -3.07
CA GLY A 890 -9.67 -28.71 -3.25
C GLY A 890 -9.07 -27.39 -2.77
N VAL A 891 -7.90 -27.47 -2.20
CA VAL A 891 -7.12 -26.32 -1.71
C VAL A 891 -5.95 -26.08 -2.67
N GLY A 892 -5.82 -24.83 -3.16
CA GLY A 892 -4.65 -24.37 -3.92
C GLY A 892 -4.72 -24.52 -5.44
N VAL A 893 -5.22 -25.63 -5.99
CA VAL A 893 -5.32 -25.85 -7.46
C VAL A 893 -6.64 -26.51 -7.81
N LEU A 894 -7.32 -25.97 -8.82
CA LEU A 894 -8.49 -26.60 -9.44
C LEU A 894 -8.12 -27.01 -10.88
N HIS A 895 -8.46 -28.23 -11.27
CA HIS A 895 -8.26 -28.74 -12.62
C HIS A 895 -9.59 -28.96 -13.31
N PHE A 896 -9.82 -28.27 -14.42
CA PHE A 896 -10.99 -28.35 -15.28
C PHE A 896 -10.60 -29.07 -16.58
N ALA A 897 -10.64 -30.41 -16.56
CA ALA A 897 -10.13 -31.25 -17.63
C ALA A 897 -10.85 -30.98 -18.96
N ASP A 898 -12.17 -30.81 -18.94
CA ASP A 898 -13.00 -30.57 -20.13
C ASP A 898 -12.63 -29.26 -20.84
N TRP A 899 -12.11 -28.28 -20.09
CA TRP A 899 -11.66 -26.98 -20.58
C TRP A 899 -10.13 -26.88 -20.72
N LYS A 900 -9.40 -27.98 -20.45
CA LYS A 900 -7.93 -27.96 -20.36
C LYS A 900 -7.41 -26.78 -19.57
N THR A 901 -7.96 -26.56 -18.37
CA THR A 901 -7.67 -25.35 -17.58
C THR A 901 -7.31 -25.71 -16.15
N TYR A 902 -6.26 -25.06 -15.66
CA TYR A 902 -5.89 -25.05 -14.25
C TYR A 902 -6.19 -23.67 -13.65
N ALA A 903 -6.84 -23.62 -12.48
CA ALA A 903 -6.99 -22.41 -11.69
C ALA A 903 -6.11 -22.51 -10.44
N LEU A 904 -5.13 -21.63 -10.33
CA LEU A 904 -4.25 -21.49 -9.17
C LEU A 904 -4.90 -20.56 -8.15
N LEU A 905 -5.16 -21.05 -6.94
CA LEU A 905 -5.78 -20.31 -5.86
C LEU A 905 -4.72 -19.86 -4.85
N VAL A 906 -4.31 -18.60 -4.94
CA VAL A 906 -3.19 -18.03 -4.20
C VAL A 906 -3.71 -17.20 -3.01
N THR A 907 -3.10 -17.37 -1.83
CA THR A 907 -3.33 -16.52 -0.66
C THR A 907 -1.98 -15.99 -0.19
N PHE A 908 -1.75 -14.67 -0.33
CA PHE A 908 -0.44 -14.05 -0.07
C PHE A 908 -0.12 -13.95 1.41
N GLN A 909 -1.08 -13.44 2.20
CA GLN A 909 -0.89 -13.27 3.64
C GLN A 909 -1.49 -14.48 4.35
N LYS A 910 -0.61 -15.31 4.85
CA LYS A 910 -0.98 -16.42 5.70
C LYS A 910 -0.85 -15.89 7.13
N SER A 911 -1.88 -15.97 7.96
CA SER A 911 -1.84 -15.40 9.32
C SER A 911 -0.73 -16.08 10.14
N GLU A 912 -0.07 -15.35 11.03
CA GLU A 912 0.94 -15.90 11.96
C GLU A 912 0.43 -17.08 12.81
N LYS A 913 -0.89 -17.26 12.90
CA LYS A 913 -1.51 -18.42 13.55
C LYS A 913 -1.59 -19.66 12.66
N GLU A 914 -1.44 -19.49 11.34
CA GLU A 914 -1.68 -20.55 10.35
C GLU A 914 -0.40 -21.02 9.65
N PHE A 915 0.74 -20.30 9.75
CA PHE A 915 1.95 -20.62 9.00
C PHE A 915 3.25 -20.26 9.72
N SER A 916 4.29 -21.07 9.51
CA SER A 916 5.64 -20.78 10.01
C SER A 916 6.32 -19.65 9.19
N PRO A 917 7.30 -18.94 9.75
CA PRO A 917 8.08 -17.96 9.00
C PRO A 917 8.70 -18.49 7.70
N SER A 918 9.03 -19.77 7.64
CA SER A 918 9.60 -20.44 6.45
C SER A 918 8.57 -20.69 5.36
N THR A 919 7.28 -20.87 5.69
CA THR A 919 6.19 -21.08 4.71
C THR A 919 5.47 -19.79 4.32
N MET A 920 5.76 -18.68 4.98
CA MET A 920 5.21 -17.35 4.63
C MET A 920 5.66 -16.84 3.26
N TYR A 921 6.73 -17.39 2.70
CA TYR A 921 7.34 -16.92 1.46
C TYR A 921 7.04 -17.78 0.23
N ALA A 922 6.18 -18.78 0.34
CA ALA A 922 5.90 -19.72 -0.74
C ALA A 922 5.20 -19.06 -1.94
N ASP A 923 4.24 -18.14 -1.69
CA ASP A 923 3.48 -17.46 -2.74
C ASP A 923 3.57 -15.95 -2.55
N TYR A 924 4.14 -15.24 -3.54
CA TYR A 924 4.29 -13.78 -3.47
C TYR A 924 4.34 -13.12 -4.85
N PRO A 925 3.87 -11.88 -4.98
CA PRO A 925 4.03 -11.14 -6.22
C PRO A 925 5.44 -10.56 -6.30
N ILE A 926 6.17 -10.88 -7.36
CA ILE A 926 7.51 -10.33 -7.67
C ILE A 926 7.35 -8.92 -8.25
N SER A 927 6.42 -8.78 -9.19
CA SER A 927 6.01 -7.52 -9.79
C SER A 927 4.51 -7.54 -10.07
N ARG A 928 3.94 -6.48 -10.61
CA ARG A 928 2.54 -6.51 -11.07
C ARG A 928 2.27 -7.58 -12.14
N GLU A 929 3.30 -8.00 -12.85
CA GLU A 929 3.22 -8.96 -13.96
C GLU A 929 3.79 -10.33 -13.61
N LEU A 930 4.59 -10.46 -12.56
CA LEU A 930 5.29 -11.69 -12.20
C LEU A 930 4.86 -12.16 -10.81
N LEU A 931 4.53 -13.44 -10.73
CA LEU A 931 4.07 -14.14 -9.53
C LEU A 931 4.93 -15.37 -9.26
N HIS A 932 5.53 -15.46 -8.08
CA HIS A 932 6.10 -16.70 -7.57
C HIS A 932 5.01 -17.54 -6.91
N TRP A 933 4.96 -18.82 -7.26
CA TRP A 933 3.98 -19.78 -6.75
C TRP A 933 4.61 -21.16 -6.58
N GLU A 934 4.25 -21.85 -5.52
CA GLU A 934 4.66 -23.23 -5.26
C GLU A 934 3.50 -24.20 -5.48
N SER A 935 3.80 -25.33 -6.12
CA SER A 935 2.83 -26.42 -6.27
C SER A 935 2.47 -27.01 -4.90
N GLN A 936 1.37 -27.78 -4.87
CA GLN A 936 1.04 -28.53 -3.66
C GLN A 936 2.18 -29.50 -3.30
N ALA A 937 2.39 -29.71 -2.00
CA ALA A 937 3.44 -30.59 -1.48
C ALA A 937 3.44 -32.01 -2.08
N ASN A 938 2.30 -32.47 -2.59
CA ASN A 938 2.16 -33.77 -3.24
C ASN A 938 2.43 -33.77 -4.76
N THR A 939 2.59 -32.59 -5.39
CA THR A 939 2.81 -32.47 -6.83
C THR A 939 4.30 -32.48 -7.14
N ALA A 940 4.77 -33.56 -7.76
CA ALA A 940 6.13 -33.68 -8.27
C ALA A 940 6.18 -33.46 -9.79
N ARG A 941 7.36 -33.14 -10.32
CA ARG A 941 7.56 -32.90 -11.76
C ARG A 941 7.06 -34.05 -12.65
N HIS A 942 7.24 -35.29 -12.24
CA HIS A 942 6.82 -36.46 -13.00
C HIS A 942 5.32 -36.79 -12.92
N HIS A 943 4.57 -36.16 -12.01
CA HIS A 943 3.12 -36.33 -11.93
C HIS A 943 2.42 -35.64 -13.11
N ALA A 944 1.24 -36.18 -13.50
CA ALA A 944 0.46 -35.64 -14.62
C ALA A 944 0.18 -34.12 -14.47
N ASP A 945 -0.23 -33.68 -13.28
CA ASP A 945 -0.48 -32.26 -13.02
C ASP A 945 0.82 -31.43 -13.09
N GLY A 946 1.94 -31.93 -12.55
CA GLY A 946 3.24 -31.29 -12.69
C GLY A 946 3.65 -31.10 -14.14
N GLN A 947 3.57 -32.19 -14.93
CA GLN A 947 3.86 -32.16 -16.36
C GLN A 947 2.91 -31.27 -17.17
N ASN A 948 1.65 -31.18 -16.76
CA ASN A 948 0.67 -30.31 -17.43
C ASN A 948 0.93 -28.82 -17.13
N LEU A 949 1.33 -28.49 -15.92
CA LEU A 949 1.68 -27.13 -15.55
C LEU A 949 3.00 -26.69 -16.20
N LEU A 950 4.04 -27.53 -16.17
CA LEU A 950 5.36 -27.24 -16.76
C LEU A 950 5.29 -27.06 -18.28
N HIS A 951 4.50 -27.90 -18.97
CA HIS A 951 4.35 -27.91 -20.42
C HIS A 951 2.97 -27.40 -20.88
N HIS A 952 2.34 -26.48 -20.10
CA HIS A 952 0.96 -26.08 -20.33
C HIS A 952 0.71 -25.56 -21.74
N ARG A 953 1.64 -24.78 -22.32
CA ARG A 953 1.51 -24.24 -23.68
C ARG A 953 1.54 -25.35 -24.74
N GLU A 954 2.51 -26.28 -24.64
CA GLU A 954 2.69 -27.37 -25.58
C GLU A 954 1.49 -28.35 -25.57
N LYS A 955 0.92 -28.56 -24.38
CA LYS A 955 -0.23 -29.43 -24.16
C LYS A 955 -1.58 -28.72 -24.36
N GLY A 956 -1.57 -27.42 -24.64
CA GLY A 956 -2.78 -26.62 -24.85
C GLY A 956 -3.59 -26.37 -23.60
N TYR A 957 -2.94 -26.34 -22.41
CA TYR A 957 -3.59 -25.97 -21.16
C TYR A 957 -3.54 -24.46 -20.93
N THR A 958 -4.64 -23.91 -20.43
CA THR A 958 -4.70 -22.55 -19.91
C THR A 958 -4.47 -22.57 -18.39
N VAL A 959 -3.64 -21.68 -17.89
CA VAL A 959 -3.44 -21.50 -16.45
C VAL A 959 -4.02 -20.16 -16.06
N LEU A 960 -5.04 -20.16 -15.18
CA LEU A 960 -5.67 -18.99 -14.62
C LEU A 960 -5.18 -18.77 -13.19
N VAL A 961 -4.92 -17.54 -12.83
CA VAL A 961 -4.51 -17.17 -11.47
C VAL A 961 -5.64 -16.43 -10.75
N PHE A 962 -5.96 -16.88 -9.55
CA PHE A 962 -6.87 -16.26 -8.64
C PHE A 962 -6.14 -16.00 -7.32
N ALA A 963 -6.09 -14.74 -6.89
CA ALA A 963 -5.32 -14.36 -5.71
C ALA A 963 -6.16 -13.56 -4.70
N ARG A 964 -5.79 -13.69 -3.43
CA ARG A 964 -6.33 -12.84 -2.35
C ARG A 964 -5.24 -12.52 -1.34
N GLY A 965 -5.37 -11.39 -0.65
CA GLY A 965 -4.44 -11.01 0.40
C GLY A 965 -4.48 -11.98 1.58
N GLN A 966 -5.65 -12.15 2.19
CA GLN A 966 -5.87 -13.01 3.36
C GLN A 966 -7.12 -13.87 3.19
N LYS A 967 -7.18 -14.99 3.93
CA LYS A 967 -8.29 -15.95 3.84
C LYS A 967 -9.58 -15.43 4.46
N LYS A 968 -9.49 -14.78 5.62
CA LYS A 968 -10.64 -14.29 6.38
C LYS A 968 -10.40 -12.86 6.87
N ARG A 969 -11.47 -12.08 6.90
CA ARG A 969 -11.53 -10.83 7.63
C ARG A 969 -12.67 -10.95 8.65
N ASN A 970 -12.33 -10.84 9.92
CA ASN A 970 -13.23 -11.19 11.03
C ASN A 970 -13.76 -12.62 10.88
N THR A 971 -15.07 -12.80 10.74
CA THR A 971 -15.74 -14.10 10.56
C THR A 971 -16.04 -14.44 9.09
N VAL A 972 -15.78 -13.50 8.16
CA VAL A 972 -16.16 -13.63 6.75
C VAL A 972 -14.96 -14.11 5.92
N THR A 973 -15.17 -15.15 5.11
CA THR A 973 -14.19 -15.64 4.15
C THR A 973 -14.15 -14.71 2.95
N LEU A 974 -12.97 -14.17 2.62
CA LEU A 974 -12.76 -13.27 1.49
C LEU A 974 -12.71 -14.02 0.16
N PRO A 975 -13.27 -13.46 -0.90
CA PRO A 975 -13.16 -14.00 -2.25
C PRO A 975 -11.74 -13.84 -2.82
N PHE A 976 -11.50 -14.47 -3.96
CA PHE A 976 -10.29 -14.32 -4.77
C PHE A 976 -10.50 -13.30 -5.88
N THR A 977 -9.50 -12.50 -6.18
CA THR A 977 -9.44 -11.64 -7.36
C THR A 977 -9.00 -12.47 -8.56
N CYS A 978 -9.71 -12.40 -9.66
CA CYS A 978 -9.35 -13.04 -10.92
C CYS A 978 -8.22 -12.26 -11.61
N LEU A 979 -6.99 -12.77 -11.59
CA LEU A 979 -5.84 -12.14 -12.25
C LEU A 979 -5.73 -12.53 -13.73
N GLY A 980 -6.59 -13.45 -14.19
CA GLY A 980 -6.63 -13.89 -15.59
C GLY A 980 -5.55 -14.93 -15.94
N PRO A 981 -5.28 -15.10 -17.26
CA PRO A 981 -4.33 -16.10 -17.73
C PRO A 981 -2.88 -15.74 -17.42
N ALA A 982 -2.07 -16.79 -17.20
CA ALA A 982 -0.65 -16.66 -16.94
C ALA A 982 0.17 -17.67 -17.73
N ASP A 983 1.41 -17.31 -18.02
CA ASP A 983 2.38 -18.14 -18.72
C ASP A 983 3.58 -18.45 -17.81
N LEU A 984 4.07 -19.68 -17.81
CA LEU A 984 5.26 -20.09 -17.07
C LEU A 984 6.51 -19.39 -17.63
N VAL A 985 7.31 -18.79 -16.74
CA VAL A 985 8.57 -18.13 -17.06
C VAL A 985 9.75 -19.00 -16.67
N SER A 986 9.74 -19.53 -15.46
CA SER A 986 10.79 -20.40 -14.93
C SER A 986 10.23 -21.34 -13.88
N ASP A 987 10.93 -22.42 -13.65
CA ASP A 987 10.60 -23.42 -12.65
C ASP A 987 11.87 -23.95 -11.97
N GLU A 988 11.74 -24.26 -10.70
CA GLU A 988 12.82 -24.81 -9.86
C GLU A 988 12.28 -25.93 -8.98
N SER A 989 13.16 -26.70 -8.38
CA SER A 989 12.89 -27.79 -7.44
C SER A 989 12.04 -28.95 -7.99
N GLU A 990 12.11 -30.09 -7.32
CA GLU A 990 11.45 -31.34 -7.76
C GLU A 990 10.08 -31.51 -7.09
N ARG A 991 9.97 -31.11 -5.79
CA ARG A 991 8.76 -31.28 -4.97
C ARG A 991 8.84 -30.49 -3.67
N PRO A 992 7.98 -29.47 -3.43
CA PRO A 992 7.07 -28.85 -4.39
C PRO A 992 7.82 -28.20 -5.56
N ILE A 993 7.15 -28.03 -6.69
CA ILE A 993 7.72 -27.31 -7.83
C ILE A 993 7.52 -25.82 -7.61
N ARG A 994 8.60 -25.07 -7.59
CA ARG A 994 8.58 -23.59 -7.53
C ARG A 994 8.47 -23.07 -8.94
N MET A 995 7.52 -22.19 -9.18
CA MET A 995 7.21 -21.68 -10.51
C MET A 995 7.08 -20.17 -10.48
N VAL A 996 7.61 -19.50 -11.50
CA VAL A 996 7.35 -18.07 -11.74
C VAL A 996 6.41 -17.94 -12.92
N TRP A 997 5.26 -17.33 -12.68
CA TRP A 997 4.22 -17.09 -13.65
C TRP A 997 4.19 -15.66 -14.11
N ARG A 998 4.09 -15.41 -15.41
CA ARG A 998 3.84 -14.09 -15.99
C ARG A 998 2.37 -13.93 -16.28
N LEU A 999 1.73 -13.04 -15.58
CA LEU A 999 0.35 -12.63 -15.81
C LEU A 999 0.22 -11.93 -17.16
N LYS A 1000 -0.81 -12.23 -17.94
CA LYS A 1000 -1.10 -11.53 -19.20
C LYS A 1000 -1.66 -10.13 -18.95
N HIS A 1001 -2.29 -9.93 -17.81
CA HIS A 1001 -2.80 -8.64 -17.35
C HIS A 1001 -2.12 -8.28 -16.04
N PRO A 1002 -1.61 -7.05 -15.89
CA PRO A 1002 -0.94 -6.66 -14.65
C PRO A 1002 -1.87 -6.77 -13.44
N MET A 1003 -1.36 -7.28 -12.33
CA MET A 1003 -2.09 -7.30 -11.05
C MET A 1003 -2.56 -5.89 -10.67
N PRO A 1004 -3.77 -5.72 -10.10
CA PRO A 1004 -4.22 -4.43 -9.57
C PRO A 1004 -3.17 -3.81 -8.63
N VAL A 1005 -2.95 -2.51 -8.77
CA VAL A 1005 -1.89 -1.80 -8.02
C VAL A 1005 -2.07 -1.96 -6.52
N GLU A 1006 -3.32 -1.86 -6.04
CA GLU A 1006 -3.64 -2.03 -4.61
C GLU A 1006 -3.27 -3.43 -4.12
N MET A 1007 -3.64 -4.47 -4.87
CA MET A 1007 -3.32 -5.85 -4.51
C MET A 1007 -1.81 -6.09 -4.48
N PHE A 1008 -1.07 -5.54 -5.43
CA PHE A 1008 0.39 -5.65 -5.45
C PHE A 1008 1.01 -4.89 -4.26
N ALA A 1009 0.60 -3.64 -4.03
CA ALA A 1009 1.11 -2.81 -2.95
C ALA A 1009 0.86 -3.44 -1.57
N ASP A 1010 -0.35 -4.02 -1.36
CA ASP A 1010 -0.73 -4.66 -0.10
C ASP A 1010 -0.04 -6.00 0.17
N ASN A 1011 0.50 -6.65 -0.88
CA ASN A 1011 1.03 -8.01 -0.77
C ASN A 1011 2.49 -8.13 -1.23
N ARG A 1012 3.10 -7.05 -1.73
CA ARG A 1012 4.54 -7.02 -1.96
C ARG A 1012 5.27 -7.22 -0.63
N LYS A 1013 6.26 -8.10 -0.61
CA LYS A 1013 7.11 -8.32 0.56
C LYS A 1013 8.25 -7.31 0.50
N GLY A 1014 8.29 -6.36 1.41
CA GLY A 1014 9.33 -5.33 1.50
C GLY A 1014 8.79 -3.92 1.23
N GLY A 1015 7.93 -3.45 2.07
CA GLY A 1015 7.58 -2.04 2.20
C GLY A 1015 8.05 -1.52 3.52
#